data_970f86cfd1d350b4555fcd9ff61b03b5
#
_entry.id   970f86cfd1d350b4555fcd9ff61b03b5
#
_cell.length_a   1.000
_cell.length_b   1.000
_cell.length_c   1.000
_cell.angle_alpha   90.00
_cell.angle_beta   90.00
_cell.angle_gamma   90.00
#
_symmetry.space_group_name_H-M   'P 1'
#
loop_
_entity.id
_entity.type
_entity.pdbx_description
1 polymer ?
#
loop_
_entity_poly.entity_id
_entity_poly.type
_entity_poly.pdbx_seq_one_letter_code
_entity_poly.pdbx_strand_id
1 'polypeptide(L)'
;MILSCQSISKSFGTDEILKDVSFHIEANEKAAIVGINGAGKSTLLKIIMGEETSDAGEVILAKDKTIGYLAQYQDVSGHRTIYDEVLYARTDILEMEQKLRDMESEMNSRTGEELEKLMDIYHRQSHEFELQGGYAYRSEETGILKGLGFSDEDLSKQMSELSGGQKTRVSLGKLLVTKPDVLLLDEPTNHLDMESIRWLENFLRAYKGAVVIVAHDRYFLDRVVTKVVEIFQHKAYVYQGNYSDFAKKKAKVREDLLKQYYNQQREIRHQEEVITKLKSFNREKSIKRAESREKMLDKIERIEKSVEDNTDIKIVLEPNMVSGNDVLTVSNLAKSYPPVTLFSDISFEIKRGERVALIGNNGTGKTTILKIINNLIPADSGTVTLGSNVHIGYYDQEHQLLHMEKTIFEEISDAYPGLNNTKIRNVLAAFLFTNDDVFKRISDLSGGERGRVSLAKLMLSDANFLILDEPTNHLDITSKEILESALNQYTGTVFFVSHDRYFINQTATRILELTGETVVNYIGNYDYYLEKHDIMTQLYVKPQEISDIQAGKQDDAVNKLDWQAQKAEQARIRKIENSLKKIEDEIAALEEEISAIDEECAKPENAVNSAKLNELAARQQECRERLETCYETWEDLSMQLDGAKDS
;
A
#
# COMPACT_ATOMS: atom_id res chain seq x y z
N MET A 1 11.95 27.95 -2.19
CA MET A 1 12.57 26.94 -1.30
C MET A 1 12.22 27.28 0.14
N ILE A 2 11.53 26.38 0.84
CA ILE A 2 11.15 26.55 2.23
C ILE A 2 12.03 25.72 3.17
N LEU A 3 12.42 24.49 2.75
CA LEU A 3 13.29 23.58 3.46
C LEU A 3 14.37 23.02 2.52
N SER A 4 15.61 22.94 2.98
CA SER A 4 16.72 22.32 2.24
C SER A 4 17.57 21.47 3.17
N CYS A 5 17.84 20.25 2.76
CA CYS A 5 18.84 19.37 3.35
C CYS A 5 20.06 19.37 2.42
N GLN A 6 21.26 19.62 2.96
CA GLN A 6 22.49 19.68 2.18
C GLN A 6 23.52 18.72 2.75
N SER A 7 23.87 17.70 1.98
CA SER A 7 24.91 16.70 2.27
C SER A 7 24.80 16.06 3.67
N ILE A 8 23.56 15.77 4.08
CA ILE A 8 23.27 15.17 5.40
C ILE A 8 23.87 13.76 5.44
N SER A 9 24.72 13.52 6.45
CA SER A 9 25.27 12.20 6.76
C SER A 9 25.05 11.87 8.22
N LYS A 10 24.73 10.60 8.52
CA LYS A 10 24.50 10.10 9.88
C LYS A 10 24.86 8.64 9.99
N SER A 11 25.61 8.32 11.08
CA SER A 11 25.99 6.96 11.42
C SER A 11 25.65 6.68 12.88
N PHE A 12 25.33 5.44 13.22
CA PHE A 12 25.20 4.96 14.59
C PHE A 12 26.28 3.89 14.84
N GLY A 13 27.30 4.27 15.58
CA GLY A 13 28.47 3.41 15.76
C GLY A 13 29.21 3.15 14.44
N THR A 14 29.22 1.92 13.97
CA THR A 14 29.83 1.52 12.69
C THR A 14 28.85 1.55 11.51
N ASP A 15 27.55 1.68 11.78
CA ASP A 15 26.52 1.56 10.76
C ASP A 15 26.21 2.94 10.16
N GLU A 16 26.57 3.12 8.89
CA GLU A 16 26.22 4.31 8.10
C GLU A 16 24.75 4.22 7.69
N ILE A 17 23.92 5.18 8.15
CA ILE A 17 22.47 5.20 7.85
C ILE A 17 22.15 6.15 6.71
N LEU A 18 22.75 7.35 6.72
CA LEU A 18 22.57 8.36 5.68
C LEU A 18 23.94 8.84 5.21
N LYS A 19 24.11 9.03 3.90
CA LYS A 19 25.34 9.46 3.26
C LYS A 19 25.08 10.48 2.19
N ASP A 20 25.54 11.71 2.41
CA ASP A 20 25.47 12.82 1.43
C ASP A 20 24.04 13.03 0.88
N VAL A 21 23.04 12.99 1.77
CA VAL A 21 21.63 13.16 1.42
C VAL A 21 21.35 14.63 1.17
N SER A 22 20.95 14.96 -0.07
CA SER A 22 20.66 16.34 -0.48
C SER A 22 19.34 16.43 -1.25
N PHE A 23 18.43 17.28 -0.78
CA PHE A 23 17.18 17.62 -1.46
C PHE A 23 16.60 18.93 -0.90
N HIS A 24 15.64 19.49 -1.61
CA HIS A 24 14.93 20.70 -1.19
C HIS A 24 13.43 20.54 -1.37
N ILE A 25 12.67 21.30 -0.61
CA ILE A 25 11.20 21.37 -0.66
C ILE A 25 10.80 22.83 -0.92
N GLU A 26 9.91 23.01 -1.89
CA GLU A 26 9.35 24.33 -2.20
C GLU A 26 8.10 24.63 -1.34
N ALA A 27 7.72 25.90 -1.28
CA ALA A 27 6.46 26.28 -0.63
C ALA A 27 5.29 25.59 -1.32
N ASN A 28 4.33 25.08 -0.54
CA ASN A 28 3.15 24.33 -0.99
C ASN A 28 3.45 22.96 -1.65
N GLU A 29 4.71 22.54 -1.73
CA GLU A 29 5.08 21.24 -2.30
C GLU A 29 4.71 20.09 -1.35
N LYS A 30 4.28 18.98 -1.91
CA LYS A 30 3.95 17.74 -1.18
C LYS A 30 4.97 16.68 -1.58
N ALA A 31 5.89 16.36 -0.67
CA ALA A 31 6.95 15.39 -0.92
C ALA A 31 6.76 14.12 -0.09
N ALA A 32 7.01 12.97 -0.69
CA ALA A 32 7.14 11.71 0.03
C ALA A 32 8.60 11.35 0.23
N ILE A 33 8.95 10.79 1.40
CA ILE A 33 10.21 10.10 1.63
C ILE A 33 9.90 8.60 1.65
N VAL A 34 10.47 7.86 0.69
CA VAL A 34 10.26 6.41 0.55
C VAL A 34 11.57 5.64 0.67
N GLY A 35 11.49 4.35 1.00
CA GLY A 35 12.66 3.47 1.16
C GLY A 35 12.29 2.27 2.03
N ILE A 36 13.14 1.25 2.04
CA ILE A 36 12.96 0.05 2.87
C ILE A 36 12.96 0.40 4.37
N ASN A 37 12.45 -0.50 5.20
CA ASN A 37 12.55 -0.33 6.66
C ASN A 37 14.03 -0.32 7.08
N GLY A 38 14.36 0.60 8.01
CA GLY A 38 15.75 0.81 8.41
C GLY A 38 16.59 1.70 7.50
N ALA A 39 16.06 2.19 6.34
CA ALA A 39 16.80 3.07 5.44
C ALA A 39 17.10 4.48 6.00
N GLY A 40 16.65 4.81 7.21
CA GLY A 40 16.92 6.11 7.86
C GLY A 40 15.84 7.17 7.63
N LYS A 41 14.63 6.81 7.17
CA LYS A 41 13.52 7.75 6.91
C LYS A 41 13.16 8.57 8.15
N SER A 42 12.82 7.91 9.26
CA SER A 42 12.48 8.59 10.53
C SER A 42 13.68 9.32 11.14
N THR A 43 14.91 8.79 10.98
CA THR A 43 16.14 9.49 11.39
C THR A 43 16.29 10.81 10.64
N LEU A 44 16.04 10.81 9.33
CA LEU A 44 16.08 12.04 8.52
C LEU A 44 15.02 13.05 8.98
N LEU A 45 13.79 12.63 9.29
CA LEU A 45 12.76 13.52 9.84
C LEU A 45 13.19 14.12 11.18
N LYS A 46 13.78 13.32 12.09
CA LYS A 46 14.30 13.80 13.38
C LYS A 46 15.46 14.80 13.21
N ILE A 47 16.33 14.59 12.22
CA ILE A 47 17.39 15.55 11.89
C ILE A 47 16.78 16.86 11.38
N ILE A 48 15.76 16.80 10.53
CA ILE A 48 15.05 17.99 10.04
C ILE A 48 14.38 18.76 11.18
N MET A 49 13.86 18.05 12.20
CA MET A 49 13.29 18.66 13.41
C MET A 49 14.33 19.22 14.37
N GLY A 50 15.59 18.81 14.24
CA GLY A 50 16.65 19.14 15.21
C GLY A 50 16.60 18.30 16.50
N GLU A 51 15.81 17.21 16.52
CA GLU A 51 15.80 16.24 17.63
C GLU A 51 17.03 15.33 17.59
N GLU A 52 17.61 15.14 16.42
CA GLU A 52 18.83 14.35 16.18
C GLU A 52 19.85 15.21 15.42
N THR A 53 21.11 15.09 15.79
CA THR A 53 22.20 15.82 15.11
C THR A 53 22.74 15.02 13.94
N SER A 54 22.98 15.66 12.79
CA SER A 54 23.74 15.08 11.68
C SER A 54 25.23 15.04 12.01
N ASP A 55 25.95 14.04 11.49
CA ASP A 55 27.42 13.96 11.60
C ASP A 55 28.10 14.90 10.59
N ALA A 56 27.45 15.16 9.44
CA ALA A 56 27.87 16.13 8.45
C ALA A 56 26.64 16.70 7.72
N GLY A 57 26.84 17.86 7.09
CA GLY A 57 25.78 18.58 6.37
C GLY A 57 24.90 19.42 7.28
N GLU A 58 23.94 20.13 6.68
CA GLU A 58 23.06 21.04 7.41
C GLU A 58 21.62 21.03 6.86
N VAL A 59 20.68 21.36 7.75
CA VAL A 59 19.27 21.58 7.41
C VAL A 59 19.00 23.08 7.45
N ILE A 60 18.50 23.62 6.36
CA ILE A 60 18.20 25.05 6.22
C ILE A 60 16.68 25.23 6.10
N LEU A 61 16.08 25.90 7.07
CA LEU A 61 14.70 26.33 7.04
C LEU A 61 14.66 27.82 6.67
N ALA A 62 13.69 28.22 5.84
CA ALA A 62 13.50 29.62 5.50
C ALA A 62 13.17 30.44 6.76
N LYS A 63 13.61 31.70 6.77
CA LYS A 63 13.45 32.58 7.93
C LYS A 63 11.96 32.77 8.29
N ASP A 64 11.69 32.80 9.59
CA ASP A 64 10.36 33.01 10.18
C ASP A 64 9.32 31.93 9.78
N LYS A 65 9.79 30.72 9.43
CA LYS A 65 8.93 29.56 9.10
C LYS A 65 8.89 28.56 10.24
N THR A 66 7.72 27.97 10.41
CA THR A 66 7.44 26.99 11.47
C THR A 66 7.42 25.58 10.91
N ILE A 67 7.94 24.62 11.70
CA ILE A 67 7.85 23.18 11.39
C ILE A 67 6.97 22.52 12.45
N GLY A 68 6.10 21.60 12.01
CA GLY A 68 5.38 20.72 12.88
C GLY A 68 5.66 19.26 12.51
N TYR A 69 5.80 18.40 13.50
CA TYR A 69 6.17 16.99 13.34
C TYR A 69 5.22 16.06 14.05
N LEU A 70 4.73 15.04 13.33
CA LEU A 70 4.03 13.90 13.89
C LEU A 70 5.00 12.73 13.98
N ALA A 71 5.45 12.40 15.21
CA ALA A 71 6.24 11.21 15.47
C ALA A 71 5.36 9.96 15.52
N GLN A 72 5.91 8.82 15.16
CA GLN A 72 5.22 7.53 15.18
C GLN A 72 4.70 7.13 16.58
N TYR A 73 5.37 7.59 17.64
CA TYR A 73 4.97 7.40 19.04
C TYR A 73 5.06 8.73 19.78
N GLN A 74 3.93 9.21 20.28
CA GLN A 74 3.87 10.36 21.18
C GLN A 74 3.23 9.95 22.50
N ASP A 75 3.91 10.23 23.60
CA ASP A 75 3.40 10.00 24.95
C ASP A 75 2.53 11.20 25.34
N VAL A 76 1.25 11.10 25.03
CA VAL A 76 0.26 12.11 25.44
C VAL A 76 -0.37 11.62 26.75
N SER A 77 0.17 12.04 27.87
CA SER A 77 -0.36 11.79 29.19
C SER A 77 -1.06 13.03 29.72
N GLY A 78 -2.38 12.95 29.97
CA GLY A 78 -3.13 14.07 30.53
C GLY A 78 -4.54 13.69 30.98
N HIS A 79 -5.09 14.50 31.90
CA HIS A 79 -6.46 14.40 32.38
C HIS A 79 -7.46 15.25 31.56
N ARG A 80 -7.01 15.82 30.43
CA ARG A 80 -7.85 16.64 29.56
C ARG A 80 -8.73 15.79 28.67
N THR A 81 -9.83 16.36 28.22
CA THR A 81 -10.64 15.76 27.17
C THR A 81 -9.94 15.84 25.81
N ILE A 82 -10.37 15.03 24.84
CA ILE A 82 -9.85 15.09 23.45
C ILE A 82 -9.99 16.52 22.89
N TYR A 83 -11.17 17.12 23.07
CA TYR A 83 -11.47 18.47 22.60
C TYR A 83 -10.53 19.51 23.23
N ASP A 84 -10.40 19.48 24.56
CA ASP A 84 -9.53 20.44 25.26
C ASP A 84 -8.07 20.27 24.86
N GLU A 85 -7.57 19.04 24.66
CA GLU A 85 -6.18 18.80 24.28
C GLU A 85 -5.83 19.40 22.91
N VAL A 86 -6.78 19.33 21.96
CA VAL A 86 -6.60 19.93 20.63
C VAL A 86 -6.76 21.46 20.70
N LEU A 87 -7.73 21.94 21.47
CA LEU A 87 -7.97 23.37 21.70
C LEU A 87 -6.73 24.09 22.27
N TYR A 88 -6.05 23.45 23.22
CA TYR A 88 -4.81 23.98 23.81
C TYR A 88 -3.62 24.07 22.83
N ALA A 89 -3.72 23.48 21.64
CA ALA A 89 -2.70 23.69 20.61
C ALA A 89 -2.72 25.12 20.03
N ARG A 90 -3.82 25.86 20.22
CA ARG A 90 -4.03 27.25 19.78
C ARG A 90 -4.17 28.19 20.97
N THR A 91 -3.24 28.10 21.93
CA THR A 91 -3.19 29.01 23.10
C THR A 91 -3.11 30.46 22.68
N ASP A 92 -2.45 30.77 21.57
CA ASP A 92 -2.40 32.08 20.94
C ASP A 92 -3.79 32.70 20.70
N ILE A 93 -4.68 31.94 20.07
CA ILE A 93 -6.07 32.38 19.79
C ILE A 93 -6.91 32.44 21.08
N LEU A 94 -6.74 31.46 21.99
CA LEU A 94 -7.44 31.45 23.27
C LEU A 94 -7.08 32.68 24.11
N GLU A 95 -5.80 33.04 24.16
CA GLU A 95 -5.36 34.26 24.86
C GLU A 95 -5.90 35.54 24.21
N MET A 96 -5.96 35.59 22.88
CA MET A 96 -6.59 36.73 22.18
C MET A 96 -8.10 36.80 22.48
N GLU A 97 -8.81 35.68 22.42
CA GLU A 97 -10.23 35.63 22.77
C GLU A 97 -10.46 36.14 24.19
N GLN A 98 -9.64 35.70 25.14
CA GLN A 98 -9.76 36.13 26.53
C GLN A 98 -9.48 37.64 26.69
N LYS A 99 -8.43 38.17 26.04
CA LYS A 99 -8.12 39.58 26.03
C LYS A 99 -9.25 40.44 25.43
N LEU A 100 -9.88 39.96 24.36
CA LEU A 100 -11.04 40.65 23.76
C LEU A 100 -12.22 40.69 24.75
N ARG A 101 -12.53 39.60 25.43
CA ARG A 101 -13.59 39.53 26.44
C ARG A 101 -13.29 40.41 27.64
N ASP A 102 -12.04 40.45 28.10
CA ASP A 102 -11.61 41.31 29.21
C ASP A 102 -11.79 42.79 28.83
N MET A 103 -11.40 43.19 27.60
CA MET A 103 -11.60 44.54 27.11
C MET A 103 -13.10 44.89 26.94
N GLU A 104 -13.95 43.96 26.48
CA GLU A 104 -15.41 44.15 26.42
C GLU A 104 -15.99 44.42 27.82
N SER A 105 -15.53 43.66 28.82
CA SER A 105 -15.92 43.86 30.20
C SER A 105 -15.46 45.22 30.74
N GLU A 106 -14.24 45.64 30.40
CA GLU A 106 -13.64 46.90 30.83
C GLU A 106 -14.30 48.12 30.18
N MET A 107 -14.74 48.01 28.91
CA MET A 107 -15.52 49.06 28.21
C MET A 107 -16.80 49.43 28.95
N ASN A 108 -17.45 48.48 29.62
CA ASN A 108 -18.67 48.76 30.39
C ASN A 108 -18.44 49.66 31.61
N SER A 109 -17.20 49.79 32.07
CA SER A 109 -16.84 50.56 33.28
C SER A 109 -16.13 51.86 32.97
N ARG A 110 -15.72 52.17 31.72
CA ARG A 110 -14.98 53.35 31.31
C ARG A 110 -15.86 54.33 30.52
N THR A 111 -15.50 55.63 30.57
CA THR A 111 -16.21 56.70 29.85
C THR A 111 -15.22 57.75 29.32
N GLY A 112 -15.62 58.50 28.28
CA GLY A 112 -14.84 59.59 27.71
C GLY A 112 -13.60 59.13 26.92
N GLU A 113 -12.53 59.88 26.96
CA GLU A 113 -11.29 59.65 26.19
C GLU A 113 -10.63 58.28 26.47
N GLU A 114 -10.79 57.76 27.69
CA GLU A 114 -10.27 56.41 28.04
C GLU A 114 -11.05 55.29 27.33
N LEU A 115 -12.36 55.44 27.16
CA LEU A 115 -13.18 54.53 26.40
C LEU A 115 -12.81 54.54 24.92
N GLU A 116 -12.60 55.72 24.31
CA GLU A 116 -12.19 55.83 22.91
C GLU A 116 -10.87 55.11 22.64
N LYS A 117 -9.85 55.32 23.49
CA LYS A 117 -8.56 54.63 23.39
C LYS A 117 -8.69 53.10 23.51
N LEU A 118 -9.54 52.63 24.41
CA LEU A 118 -9.80 51.20 24.58
C LEU A 118 -10.52 50.61 23.37
N MET A 119 -11.47 51.32 22.78
CA MET A 119 -12.17 50.93 21.55
C MET A 119 -11.20 50.83 20.36
N ASP A 120 -10.24 51.73 20.21
CA ASP A 120 -9.23 51.67 19.16
C ASP A 120 -8.30 50.43 19.32
N ILE A 121 -7.96 50.06 20.55
CA ILE A 121 -7.16 48.87 20.83
C ILE A 121 -8.00 47.61 20.54
N TYR A 122 -9.25 47.58 20.97
CA TYR A 122 -10.18 46.49 20.73
C TYR A 122 -10.38 46.25 19.24
N HIS A 123 -10.63 47.29 18.44
CA HIS A 123 -10.78 47.15 16.99
C HIS A 123 -9.54 46.56 16.30
N ARG A 124 -8.34 46.94 16.71
CA ARG A 124 -7.10 46.36 16.17
C ARG A 124 -6.95 44.90 16.55
N GLN A 125 -7.18 44.55 17.81
CA GLN A 125 -7.06 43.16 18.28
C GLN A 125 -8.18 42.26 17.75
N SER A 126 -9.40 42.80 17.60
CA SER A 126 -10.51 42.08 16.98
C SER A 126 -10.23 41.76 15.50
N HIS A 127 -9.66 42.73 14.78
CA HIS A 127 -9.24 42.50 13.40
C HIS A 127 -8.10 41.50 13.28
N GLU A 128 -7.13 41.52 14.19
CA GLU A 128 -6.06 40.51 14.26
C GLU A 128 -6.61 39.13 14.57
N PHE A 129 -7.54 39.04 15.52
CA PHE A 129 -8.24 37.79 15.86
C PHE A 129 -9.01 37.24 14.67
N GLU A 130 -9.71 38.07 13.90
CA GLU A 130 -10.40 37.71 12.67
C GLU A 130 -9.43 37.18 11.59
N LEU A 131 -8.31 37.87 11.35
CA LEU A 131 -7.28 37.47 10.40
C LEU A 131 -6.66 36.11 10.74
N GLN A 132 -6.56 35.78 12.02
CA GLN A 132 -6.07 34.46 12.50
C GLN A 132 -7.15 33.39 12.54
N GLY A 133 -8.37 33.69 12.06
CA GLY A 133 -9.49 32.73 12.01
C GLY A 133 -10.17 32.53 13.36
N GLY A 134 -10.08 33.47 14.28
CA GLY A 134 -10.57 33.38 15.65
C GLY A 134 -12.07 33.14 15.81
N TYR A 135 -12.91 33.46 14.83
CA TYR A 135 -14.33 33.12 14.88
C TYR A 135 -14.63 31.68 14.39
N ALA A 136 -13.74 31.09 13.60
CA ALA A 136 -13.97 29.79 12.98
C ALA A 136 -13.20 28.62 13.65
N TYR A 137 -12.23 28.92 14.53
CA TYR A 137 -11.27 27.91 15.03
C TYR A 137 -11.95 26.72 15.72
N ARG A 138 -12.99 26.95 16.55
CA ARG A 138 -13.73 25.86 17.25
C ARG A 138 -14.46 24.94 16.29
N SER A 139 -15.03 25.49 15.22
CA SER A 139 -15.70 24.70 14.19
C SER A 139 -14.68 23.91 13.35
N GLU A 140 -13.53 24.51 13.06
CA GLU A 140 -12.44 23.88 12.34
C GLU A 140 -11.83 22.71 13.14
N GLU A 141 -11.57 22.90 14.44
CA GLU A 141 -11.07 21.86 15.34
C GLU A 141 -12.03 20.66 15.41
N THR A 142 -13.33 20.95 15.60
CA THR A 142 -14.35 19.90 15.58
C THR A 142 -14.40 19.19 14.22
N GLY A 143 -14.27 19.94 13.13
CA GLY A 143 -14.22 19.38 11.77
C GLY A 143 -13.01 18.46 11.54
N ILE A 144 -11.83 18.86 12.04
CA ILE A 144 -10.62 18.03 11.97
C ILE A 144 -10.77 16.75 12.79
N LEU A 145 -11.26 16.85 14.02
CA LEU A 145 -11.46 15.67 14.87
C LEU A 145 -12.50 14.70 14.30
N LYS A 146 -13.63 15.20 13.76
CA LYS A 146 -14.61 14.38 13.05
C LYS A 146 -14.02 13.74 11.80
N GLY A 147 -13.24 14.47 11.03
CA GLY A 147 -12.54 13.95 9.87
C GLY A 147 -11.52 12.85 10.20
N LEU A 148 -10.95 12.87 11.41
CA LEU A 148 -10.09 11.81 11.93
C LEU A 148 -10.85 10.65 12.59
N GLY A 149 -12.19 10.60 12.46
CA GLY A 149 -13.03 9.49 12.89
C GLY A 149 -13.42 9.54 14.38
N PHE A 150 -13.45 10.72 15.00
CA PHE A 150 -14.02 10.89 16.34
C PHE A 150 -15.48 11.33 16.26
N SER A 151 -16.36 10.65 17.01
CA SER A 151 -17.76 11.06 17.19
C SER A 151 -17.90 12.21 18.18
N ASP A 152 -19.06 12.86 18.20
CA ASP A 152 -19.33 13.94 19.18
C ASP A 152 -19.24 13.42 20.64
N GLU A 153 -19.57 12.16 20.87
CA GLU A 153 -19.45 11.51 22.19
C GLU A 153 -17.98 11.30 22.59
N ASP A 154 -17.14 10.97 21.62
CA ASP A 154 -15.71 10.75 21.86
C ASP A 154 -14.99 12.03 22.30
N LEU A 155 -15.41 13.19 21.81
CA LEU A 155 -14.76 14.48 22.12
C LEU A 155 -14.69 14.80 23.62
N SER A 156 -15.63 14.24 24.40
CA SER A 156 -15.68 14.40 25.85
C SER A 156 -14.86 13.38 26.65
N LYS A 157 -14.30 12.34 25.99
CA LYS A 157 -13.48 11.30 26.64
C LYS A 157 -12.13 11.87 27.07
N GLN A 158 -11.62 11.35 28.20
CA GLN A 158 -10.29 11.74 28.68
C GLN A 158 -9.19 11.05 27.89
N MET A 159 -8.04 11.75 27.72
CA MET A 159 -6.86 11.21 27.06
C MET A 159 -6.35 9.90 27.66
N SER A 160 -6.55 9.69 28.97
CA SER A 160 -6.18 8.46 29.70
C SER A 160 -6.99 7.23 29.27
N GLU A 161 -8.19 7.41 28.75
CA GLU A 161 -9.13 6.34 28.35
C GLU A 161 -8.87 5.84 26.93
N LEU A 162 -8.00 6.55 26.17
CA LEU A 162 -7.77 6.29 24.75
C LEU A 162 -6.76 5.17 24.52
N SER A 163 -7.03 4.38 23.48
CA SER A 163 -6.04 3.45 22.93
C SER A 163 -4.85 4.18 22.31
N GLY A 164 -3.72 3.49 22.12
CA GLY A 164 -2.53 4.08 21.47
C GLY A 164 -2.84 4.69 20.10
N GLY A 165 -3.59 4.00 19.26
CA GLY A 165 -3.99 4.51 17.94
C GLY A 165 -4.91 5.74 18.01
N GLN A 166 -5.81 5.81 19.00
CA GLN A 166 -6.62 7.01 19.23
C GLN A 166 -5.77 8.20 19.69
N LYS A 167 -4.80 7.99 20.57
CA LYS A 167 -3.84 9.03 20.98
C LYS A 167 -3.05 9.59 19.79
N THR A 168 -2.59 8.72 18.90
CA THR A 168 -1.90 9.14 17.67
C THR A 168 -2.81 9.99 16.77
N ARG A 169 -4.09 9.63 16.64
CA ARG A 169 -5.07 10.43 15.89
C ARG A 169 -5.31 11.81 16.52
N VAL A 170 -5.39 11.92 17.84
CA VAL A 170 -5.50 13.21 18.55
C VAL A 170 -4.24 14.04 18.31
N SER A 171 -3.06 13.45 18.40
CA SER A 171 -1.78 14.14 18.11
C SER A 171 -1.71 14.66 16.68
N LEU A 172 -2.20 13.87 15.71
CA LEU A 172 -2.35 14.34 14.33
C LEU A 172 -3.32 15.53 14.25
N GLY A 173 -4.50 15.43 14.88
CA GLY A 173 -5.47 16.53 14.93
C GLY A 173 -4.88 17.81 15.52
N LYS A 174 -4.18 17.70 16.64
CA LYS A 174 -3.45 18.81 17.28
C LYS A 174 -2.46 19.48 16.32
N LEU A 175 -1.69 18.66 15.57
CA LEU A 175 -0.72 19.17 14.60
C LEU A 175 -1.39 19.84 13.40
N LEU A 176 -2.50 19.30 12.89
CA LEU A 176 -3.22 19.88 11.76
C LEU A 176 -3.89 21.22 12.11
N VAL A 177 -4.34 21.39 13.34
CA VAL A 177 -4.93 22.63 13.86
C VAL A 177 -3.90 23.77 13.95
N THR A 178 -2.64 23.47 14.30
CA THR A 178 -1.57 24.49 14.41
C THR A 178 -1.13 25.07 13.06
N LYS A 179 -1.40 24.38 11.95
CA LYS A 179 -1.11 24.80 10.57
C LYS A 179 0.32 25.33 10.37
N PRO A 180 1.38 24.57 10.70
CA PRO A 180 2.76 24.99 10.49
C PRO A 180 3.06 25.19 9.00
N ASP A 181 4.08 26.01 8.67
CA ASP A 181 4.50 26.24 7.29
C ASP A 181 5.07 24.99 6.62
N VAL A 182 5.71 24.11 7.40
CA VAL A 182 6.21 22.79 6.98
C VAL A 182 5.65 21.71 7.91
N LEU A 183 4.94 20.77 7.34
CA LEU A 183 4.32 19.65 8.04
C LEU A 183 5.11 18.38 7.76
N LEU A 184 5.66 17.74 8.80
CA LEU A 184 6.36 16.47 8.72
C LEU A 184 5.48 15.38 9.31
N LEU A 185 5.16 14.36 8.52
CA LEU A 185 4.26 13.26 8.92
C LEU A 185 4.99 11.92 8.78
N ASP A 186 5.16 11.22 9.90
CA ASP A 186 5.73 9.86 9.93
C ASP A 186 4.59 8.85 10.11
N GLU A 187 4.28 8.09 9.05
CA GLU A 187 3.22 7.09 8.96
C GLU A 187 1.82 7.59 9.40
N PRO A 188 1.32 8.70 8.84
CA PRO A 188 0.08 9.33 9.30
C PRO A 188 -1.18 8.50 9.02
N THR A 189 -1.11 7.52 8.13
CA THR A 189 -2.24 6.63 7.77
C THR A 189 -2.41 5.46 8.72
N ASN A 190 -1.41 5.18 9.57
CA ASN A 190 -1.50 4.12 10.56
C ASN A 190 -2.64 4.41 11.55
N HIS A 191 -3.43 3.39 11.86
CA HIS A 191 -4.59 3.45 12.77
C HIS A 191 -5.77 4.31 12.28
N LEU A 192 -5.74 4.82 11.03
CA LEU A 192 -6.89 5.45 10.38
C LEU A 192 -7.71 4.42 9.62
N ASP A 193 -9.02 4.57 9.63
CA ASP A 193 -9.90 3.85 8.72
C ASP A 193 -9.94 4.50 7.33
N MET A 194 -10.56 3.85 6.37
CA MET A 194 -10.57 4.30 4.97
C MET A 194 -11.23 5.68 4.80
N GLU A 195 -12.24 6.00 5.61
CA GLU A 195 -12.95 7.28 5.55
C GLU A 195 -12.05 8.41 6.08
N SER A 196 -11.41 8.20 7.22
CA SER A 196 -10.45 9.15 7.79
C SER A 196 -9.22 9.36 6.87
N ILE A 197 -8.74 8.30 6.19
CA ILE A 197 -7.66 8.42 5.21
C ILE A 197 -8.11 9.30 4.02
N ARG A 198 -9.32 9.10 3.48
CA ARG A 198 -9.86 9.95 2.39
C ARG A 198 -9.97 11.41 2.83
N TRP A 199 -10.45 11.65 4.05
CA TRP A 199 -10.53 13.00 4.59
C TRP A 199 -9.14 13.63 4.69
N LEU A 200 -8.15 12.90 5.22
CA LEU A 200 -6.76 13.38 5.36
C LEU A 200 -6.13 13.68 3.99
N GLU A 201 -6.36 12.86 2.96
CA GLU A 201 -5.93 13.13 1.59
C GLU A 201 -6.43 14.48 1.09
N ASN A 202 -7.75 14.73 1.23
CA ASN A 202 -8.35 15.98 0.79
C ASN A 202 -7.83 17.18 1.58
N PHE A 203 -7.65 17.02 2.89
CA PHE A 203 -7.08 18.04 3.75
C PHE A 203 -5.65 18.42 3.34
N LEU A 204 -4.78 17.41 3.16
CA LEU A 204 -3.37 17.64 2.79
C LEU A 204 -3.21 18.22 1.38
N ARG A 205 -4.07 17.83 0.43
CA ARG A 205 -4.10 18.43 -0.90
C ARG A 205 -4.46 19.92 -0.87
N ALA A 206 -5.40 20.30 -0.01
CA ALA A 206 -5.82 21.69 0.17
C ALA A 206 -4.87 22.49 1.08
N TYR A 207 -3.95 21.81 1.78
CA TYR A 207 -3.02 22.45 2.72
C TYR A 207 -2.08 23.42 2.02
N LYS A 208 -2.00 24.67 2.51
CA LYS A 208 -1.19 25.73 1.89
C LYS A 208 0.30 25.67 2.25
N GLY A 209 0.69 24.96 3.29
CA GLY A 209 2.09 24.75 3.66
C GLY A 209 2.75 23.62 2.84
N ALA A 210 4.07 23.47 2.99
CA ALA A 210 4.79 22.32 2.48
C ALA A 210 4.49 21.09 3.36
N VAL A 211 4.44 19.90 2.74
CA VAL A 211 4.21 18.65 3.47
C VAL A 211 5.28 17.64 3.08
N VAL A 212 5.91 17.02 4.07
CA VAL A 212 6.85 15.91 3.89
C VAL A 212 6.26 14.70 4.59
N ILE A 213 6.06 13.63 3.85
CA ILE A 213 5.34 12.43 4.32
C ILE A 213 6.26 11.22 4.21
N VAL A 214 6.40 10.48 5.28
CA VAL A 214 6.86 9.09 5.26
C VAL A 214 5.61 8.23 5.36
N ALA A 215 5.32 7.41 4.37
CA ALA A 215 4.20 6.47 4.41
C ALA A 215 4.46 5.25 3.52
N HIS A 216 3.80 4.15 3.88
CA HIS A 216 3.82 2.89 3.14
C HIS A 216 2.49 2.61 2.39
N ASP A 217 1.54 3.56 2.39
CA ASP A 217 0.33 3.52 1.59
C ASP A 217 0.56 4.17 0.22
N ARG A 218 0.76 3.34 -0.80
CA ARG A 218 1.02 3.78 -2.19
C ARG A 218 -0.14 4.58 -2.78
N TYR A 219 -1.38 4.22 -2.45
CA TYR A 219 -2.58 4.89 -2.93
C TYR A 219 -2.71 6.30 -2.35
N PHE A 220 -2.41 6.44 -1.06
CA PHE A 220 -2.35 7.73 -0.37
C PHE A 220 -1.26 8.64 -0.97
N LEU A 221 -0.05 8.11 -1.15
CA LEU A 221 1.06 8.84 -1.74
C LEU A 221 0.74 9.29 -3.18
N ASP A 222 0.11 8.43 -3.97
CA ASP A 222 -0.22 8.74 -5.36
C ASP A 222 -1.19 9.91 -5.49
N ARG A 223 -2.10 10.08 -4.52
CA ARG A 223 -3.08 11.16 -4.49
C ARG A 223 -2.59 12.48 -3.92
N VAL A 224 -1.64 12.43 -2.99
CA VAL A 224 -1.23 13.61 -2.21
C VAL A 224 0.07 14.21 -2.72
N VAL A 225 1.06 13.39 -3.12
CA VAL A 225 2.42 13.88 -3.35
C VAL A 225 2.67 14.30 -4.80
N THR A 226 3.56 15.29 -4.95
CA THR A 226 4.03 15.82 -6.24
C THR A 226 5.53 15.58 -6.44
N LYS A 227 6.23 15.13 -5.41
CA LYS A 227 7.66 14.81 -5.42
C LYS A 227 7.91 13.57 -4.56
N VAL A 228 8.80 12.69 -4.99
CA VAL A 228 9.25 11.54 -4.22
C VAL A 228 10.75 11.61 -4.01
N VAL A 229 11.19 11.48 -2.76
CA VAL A 229 12.59 11.36 -2.34
C VAL A 229 12.81 9.92 -1.89
N GLU A 230 13.52 9.15 -2.68
CA GLU A 230 13.86 7.77 -2.34
C GLU A 230 15.17 7.71 -1.58
N ILE A 231 15.17 7.07 -0.39
CA ILE A 231 16.40 6.72 0.32
C ILE A 231 16.76 5.28 -0.06
N PHE A 232 17.83 5.15 -0.85
CA PHE A 232 18.32 3.87 -1.33
C PHE A 232 19.86 3.81 -1.19
N GLN A 233 20.39 2.73 -0.60
CA GLN A 233 21.82 2.57 -0.32
C GLN A 233 22.43 3.82 0.36
N HIS A 234 21.77 4.30 1.41
CA HIS A 234 22.16 5.45 2.24
C HIS A 234 22.10 6.83 1.52
N LYS A 235 21.73 6.89 0.23
CA LYS A 235 21.66 8.11 -0.57
C LYS A 235 20.21 8.50 -0.90
N ALA A 236 20.00 9.78 -1.21
CA ALA A 236 18.70 10.27 -1.65
C ALA A 236 18.66 10.43 -3.18
N TYR A 237 17.58 9.94 -3.79
CA TYR A 237 17.25 10.12 -5.19
C TYR A 237 15.92 10.84 -5.30
N VAL A 238 15.89 11.94 -6.05
CA VAL A 238 14.70 12.81 -6.14
C VAL A 238 14.00 12.59 -7.48
N TYR A 239 12.68 12.33 -7.42
CA TYR A 239 11.83 12.13 -8.57
C TYR A 239 10.66 13.11 -8.53
N GLN A 240 10.41 13.81 -9.63
CA GLN A 240 9.24 14.67 -9.79
C GLN A 240 8.05 13.84 -10.26
N GLY A 241 6.87 14.12 -9.70
CA GLY A 241 5.62 13.42 -9.97
C GLY A 241 5.07 12.69 -8.74
N ASN A 242 3.96 11.98 -8.93
CA ASN A 242 3.34 11.17 -7.90
C ASN A 242 4.06 9.82 -7.72
N TYR A 243 3.52 8.96 -6.85
CA TYR A 243 4.13 7.65 -6.57
C TYR A 243 4.15 6.73 -7.80
N SER A 244 3.08 6.72 -8.60
CA SER A 244 3.00 5.92 -9.84
C SER A 244 4.04 6.36 -10.89
N ASP A 245 4.27 7.67 -11.02
CA ASP A 245 5.33 8.21 -11.89
C ASP A 245 6.72 7.83 -11.40
N PHE A 246 6.95 7.87 -10.08
CA PHE A 246 8.17 7.41 -9.46
C PHE A 246 8.41 5.93 -9.77
N ALA A 247 7.41 5.05 -9.54
CA ALA A 247 7.52 3.62 -9.78
C ALA A 247 7.90 3.30 -11.24
N LYS A 248 7.26 3.96 -12.22
CA LYS A 248 7.60 3.83 -13.65
C LYS A 248 9.03 4.29 -13.95
N LYS A 249 9.43 5.45 -13.42
CA LYS A 249 10.80 5.99 -13.62
C LYS A 249 11.85 5.08 -13.00
N LYS A 250 11.61 4.59 -11.77
CA LYS A 250 12.50 3.65 -11.08
C LYS A 250 12.64 2.34 -11.87
N ALA A 251 11.52 1.76 -12.35
CA ALA A 251 11.54 0.55 -13.16
C ALA A 251 12.39 0.72 -14.42
N LYS A 252 12.27 1.86 -15.13
CA LYS A 252 13.07 2.17 -16.30
C LYS A 252 14.57 2.30 -15.98
N VAL A 253 14.91 3.04 -14.92
CA VAL A 253 16.32 3.18 -14.48
C VAL A 253 16.90 1.81 -14.13
N ARG A 254 16.13 0.96 -13.45
CA ARG A 254 16.53 -0.42 -13.11
C ARG A 254 16.78 -1.24 -14.38
N GLU A 255 15.88 -1.19 -15.35
CA GLU A 255 16.04 -1.90 -16.63
C GLU A 255 17.31 -1.45 -17.37
N ASP A 256 17.56 -0.15 -17.40
CA ASP A 256 18.76 0.42 -18.05
C ASP A 256 20.04 0.00 -17.31
N LEU A 257 20.04 -0.01 -15.98
CA LEU A 257 21.18 -0.50 -15.17
C LEU A 257 21.43 -1.99 -15.41
N LEU A 258 20.39 -2.82 -15.45
CA LEU A 258 20.50 -4.24 -15.76
C LEU A 258 21.07 -4.48 -17.17
N LYS A 259 20.60 -3.73 -18.16
CA LYS A 259 21.18 -3.78 -19.54
C LYS A 259 22.66 -3.42 -19.52
N GLN A 260 23.04 -2.36 -18.81
CA GLN A 260 24.45 -1.94 -18.68
C GLN A 260 25.29 -3.02 -17.99
N TYR A 261 24.78 -3.62 -16.90
CA TYR A 261 25.44 -4.72 -16.20
C TYR A 261 25.68 -5.93 -17.13
N TYR A 262 24.66 -6.41 -17.83
CA TYR A 262 24.80 -7.55 -18.73
C TYR A 262 25.74 -7.24 -19.92
N ASN A 263 25.71 -6.03 -20.45
CA ASN A 263 26.64 -5.62 -21.50
C ASN A 263 28.08 -5.57 -20.98
N GLN A 264 28.30 -5.01 -19.80
CA GLN A 264 29.61 -5.00 -19.14
C GLN A 264 30.11 -6.42 -18.87
N GLN A 265 29.28 -7.31 -18.33
CA GLN A 265 29.64 -8.72 -18.07
C GLN A 265 29.99 -9.46 -19.37
N ARG A 266 29.28 -9.18 -20.47
CA ARG A 266 29.59 -9.75 -21.79
C ARG A 266 30.94 -9.28 -22.27
N GLU A 267 31.22 -8.00 -22.14
CA GLU A 267 32.51 -7.42 -22.53
C GLU A 267 33.67 -7.96 -21.69
N ILE A 268 33.51 -8.02 -20.37
CA ILE A 268 34.51 -8.60 -19.45
C ILE A 268 34.81 -10.05 -19.86
N ARG A 269 33.79 -10.88 -20.07
CA ARG A 269 33.95 -12.28 -20.47
C ARG A 269 34.70 -12.39 -21.82
N HIS A 270 34.31 -11.56 -22.77
CA HIS A 270 34.98 -11.51 -24.06
C HIS A 270 36.48 -11.15 -23.93
N GLN A 271 36.83 -10.15 -23.11
CA GLN A 271 38.22 -9.78 -22.86
C GLN A 271 38.99 -10.88 -22.13
N GLU A 272 38.39 -11.58 -21.16
CA GLU A 272 39.00 -12.73 -20.48
C GLU A 272 39.29 -13.88 -21.47
N GLU A 273 38.38 -14.19 -22.39
CA GLU A 273 38.59 -15.19 -23.45
C GLU A 273 39.76 -14.81 -24.37
N VAL A 274 39.82 -13.52 -24.76
CA VAL A 274 40.94 -13.01 -25.60
C VAL A 274 42.25 -13.07 -24.85
N ILE A 275 42.29 -12.73 -23.56
CA ILE A 275 43.47 -12.84 -22.69
C ILE A 275 43.93 -14.29 -22.60
N THR A 276 43.01 -15.21 -22.36
CA THR A 276 43.29 -16.66 -22.27
C THR A 276 43.87 -17.18 -23.59
N LYS A 277 43.29 -16.79 -24.73
CA LYS A 277 43.83 -17.10 -26.07
C LYS A 277 45.23 -16.53 -26.32
N LEU A 278 45.47 -15.27 -25.92
CA LEU A 278 46.78 -14.64 -26.07
C LEU A 278 47.85 -15.33 -25.22
N LYS A 279 47.53 -15.75 -24.01
CA LYS A 279 48.41 -16.52 -23.10
C LYS A 279 48.73 -17.90 -23.66
N SER A 280 47.75 -18.59 -24.28
CA SER A 280 47.95 -19.93 -24.87
C SER A 280 48.97 -19.96 -26.03
N PHE A 281 49.16 -18.86 -26.73
CA PHE A 281 50.17 -18.77 -27.80
C PHE A 281 51.63 -18.77 -27.31
N ASN A 282 51.90 -18.60 -26.03
CA ASN A 282 53.20 -18.64 -25.35
C ASN A 282 54.34 -17.85 -26.04
N ARG A 283 54.00 -16.75 -26.73
CA ARG A 283 54.96 -15.84 -27.37
C ARG A 283 55.10 -14.58 -26.55
N GLU A 284 56.33 -14.08 -26.35
CA GLU A 284 56.59 -12.89 -25.52
C GLU A 284 55.72 -11.66 -25.89
N LYS A 285 55.53 -11.39 -27.18
CA LYS A 285 54.64 -10.31 -27.67
C LYS A 285 53.17 -10.55 -27.33
N SER A 286 52.71 -11.81 -27.34
CA SER A 286 51.31 -12.16 -26.98
C SER A 286 51.08 -12.04 -25.49
N ILE A 287 52.07 -12.42 -24.66
CA ILE A 287 52.03 -12.28 -23.20
C ILE A 287 51.96 -10.80 -22.82
N LYS A 288 52.82 -9.92 -23.38
CA LYS A 288 52.77 -8.48 -23.12
C LYS A 288 51.41 -7.84 -23.50
N ARG A 289 50.79 -8.32 -24.59
CA ARG A 289 49.44 -7.86 -24.97
C ARG A 289 48.37 -8.36 -24.01
N ALA A 290 48.49 -9.59 -23.50
CA ALA A 290 47.56 -10.12 -22.48
C ALA A 290 47.66 -9.32 -21.18
N GLU A 291 48.87 -9.06 -20.67
CA GLU A 291 49.12 -8.25 -19.48
C GLU A 291 48.58 -6.81 -19.61
N SER A 292 48.70 -6.20 -20.78
CA SER A 292 48.15 -4.87 -21.06
C SER A 292 46.61 -4.87 -20.97
N ARG A 293 45.95 -5.92 -21.49
CA ARG A 293 44.49 -6.08 -21.41
C ARG A 293 44.00 -6.41 -19.99
N GLU A 294 44.76 -7.22 -19.25
CA GLU A 294 44.47 -7.46 -17.81
C GLU A 294 44.48 -6.15 -17.02
N LYS A 295 45.51 -5.31 -17.20
CA LYS A 295 45.57 -3.99 -16.57
C LYS A 295 44.43 -3.05 -16.99
N MET A 296 43.88 -3.23 -18.18
CA MET A 296 42.69 -2.48 -18.61
C MET A 296 41.43 -3.02 -17.92
N LEU A 297 41.28 -4.34 -17.80
CA LEU A 297 40.19 -4.99 -17.09
C LEU A 297 40.17 -4.63 -15.59
N ASP A 298 41.33 -4.58 -14.95
CA ASP A 298 41.46 -4.20 -13.52
C ASP A 298 41.06 -2.74 -13.24
N LYS A 299 41.09 -1.88 -14.27
CA LYS A 299 40.66 -0.47 -14.16
C LYS A 299 39.17 -0.24 -14.39
N ILE A 300 38.46 -1.26 -14.87
CA ILE A 300 37.00 -1.14 -15.10
C ILE A 300 36.32 -1.15 -13.75
N GLU A 301 35.62 -0.07 -13.41
CA GLU A 301 34.67 -0.06 -12.28
C GLU A 301 33.53 -1.06 -12.60
N ARG A 302 33.49 -2.14 -11.84
CA ARG A 302 32.48 -3.17 -12.03
C ARG A 302 31.14 -2.68 -11.50
N ILE A 303 30.13 -2.69 -12.36
CA ILE A 303 28.75 -2.44 -11.94
C ILE A 303 28.33 -3.63 -11.07
N GLU A 304 27.97 -3.35 -9.82
CA GLU A 304 27.44 -4.38 -8.93
C GLU A 304 25.99 -4.72 -9.33
N LYS A 305 25.68 -6.01 -9.35
CA LYS A 305 24.30 -6.45 -9.53
C LYS A 305 23.50 -6.03 -8.29
N SER A 306 22.45 -5.24 -8.49
CA SER A 306 21.58 -4.82 -7.39
C SER A 306 20.99 -6.04 -6.68
N VAL A 307 20.99 -6.05 -5.34
CA VAL A 307 20.49 -7.16 -4.53
C VAL A 307 18.97 -7.37 -4.72
N GLU A 308 18.25 -6.34 -5.22
CA GLU A 308 16.82 -6.41 -5.52
C GLU A 308 16.49 -7.30 -6.75
N ASP A 309 17.49 -7.75 -7.50
CA ASP A 309 17.29 -8.54 -8.74
C ASP A 309 16.91 -10.01 -8.51
N ASN A 310 16.76 -10.44 -7.26
CA ASN A 310 16.31 -11.80 -6.94
C ASN A 310 14.78 -11.95 -6.80
N THR A 311 14.00 -10.93 -7.19
CA THR A 311 12.52 -10.97 -7.13
C THR A 311 11.87 -11.92 -8.15
N ASP A 312 12.63 -12.53 -9.06
CA ASP A 312 12.13 -13.51 -10.03
C ASP A 312 11.95 -14.94 -9.48
N ILE A 313 12.03 -15.14 -8.15
CA ILE A 313 11.72 -16.45 -7.57
C ILE A 313 10.20 -16.66 -7.64
N LYS A 314 9.73 -17.29 -8.70
CA LYS A 314 8.35 -17.74 -8.82
C LYS A 314 8.14 -18.86 -7.80
N ILE A 315 7.50 -18.54 -6.69
CA ILE A 315 7.08 -19.55 -5.71
C ILE A 315 5.66 -19.97 -6.09
N VAL A 316 5.52 -21.19 -6.55
CA VAL A 316 4.20 -21.80 -6.69
C VAL A 316 3.79 -22.29 -5.31
N LEU A 317 2.83 -21.60 -4.70
CA LEU A 317 2.25 -21.97 -3.41
C LEU A 317 0.94 -22.71 -3.67
N GLU A 318 1.04 -24.04 -3.71
CA GLU A 318 -0.12 -24.91 -3.86
C GLU A 318 -0.45 -25.55 -2.52
N PRO A 319 -1.72 -25.49 -2.07
CA PRO A 319 -2.14 -26.24 -0.90
C PRO A 319 -2.05 -27.75 -1.17
N ASN A 320 -1.58 -28.52 -0.20
CA ASN A 320 -1.43 -29.98 -0.33
C ASN A 320 -2.76 -30.72 -0.54
N MET A 321 -3.88 -30.13 -0.08
CA MET A 321 -5.22 -30.68 -0.22
C MET A 321 -6.16 -29.64 -0.81
N VAL A 322 -6.99 -30.07 -1.75
CA VAL A 322 -8.02 -29.22 -2.37
C VAL A 322 -9.29 -29.28 -1.53
N SER A 323 -9.82 -28.12 -1.13
CA SER A 323 -11.10 -27.99 -0.42
C SER A 323 -12.30 -28.31 -1.32
N GLY A 324 -13.46 -28.55 -0.71
CA GLY A 324 -14.74 -28.53 -1.43
C GLY A 324 -15.00 -27.19 -2.11
N ASN A 325 -16.05 -27.09 -2.91
CA ASN A 325 -16.40 -25.85 -3.62
C ASN A 325 -16.91 -24.76 -2.64
N ASP A 326 -17.68 -25.16 -1.63
CA ASP A 326 -18.14 -24.30 -0.56
C ASP A 326 -17.09 -24.37 0.55
N VAL A 327 -16.43 -23.23 0.83
CA VAL A 327 -15.33 -23.17 1.81
C VAL A 327 -15.83 -22.67 3.15
N LEU A 328 -16.65 -21.62 3.15
CA LEU A 328 -17.22 -21.03 4.35
C LEU A 328 -18.65 -20.60 4.07
N THR A 329 -19.56 -20.91 5.00
CA THR A 329 -20.93 -20.40 5.02
C THR A 329 -21.21 -19.81 6.40
N VAL A 330 -21.57 -18.54 6.42
CA VAL A 330 -21.98 -17.79 7.59
C VAL A 330 -23.47 -17.47 7.45
N SER A 331 -24.28 -17.80 8.46
CA SER A 331 -25.74 -17.61 8.42
C SER A 331 -26.21 -16.93 9.70
N ASN A 332 -26.89 -15.79 9.56
CA ASN A 332 -27.55 -15.02 10.60
C ASN A 332 -26.64 -14.74 11.81
N LEU A 333 -25.35 -14.44 11.54
CA LEU A 333 -24.36 -14.21 12.59
C LEU A 333 -24.60 -12.86 13.27
N ALA A 334 -24.58 -12.87 14.61
CA ALA A 334 -24.69 -11.66 15.42
C ALA A 334 -23.68 -11.67 16.57
N LYS A 335 -23.20 -10.47 16.93
CA LYS A 335 -22.33 -10.25 18.08
C LYS A 335 -22.51 -8.86 18.66
N SER A 336 -22.64 -8.79 19.99
CA SER A 336 -22.72 -7.54 20.75
C SER A 336 -21.81 -7.58 21.98
N TYR A 337 -21.34 -6.41 22.36
CA TYR A 337 -20.68 -6.16 23.64
C TYR A 337 -21.42 -4.98 24.32
N PRO A 338 -22.33 -5.27 25.25
CA PRO A 338 -23.15 -4.21 25.82
C PRO A 338 -22.35 -3.02 26.32
N PRO A 339 -22.72 -1.76 25.96
CA PRO A 339 -23.96 -1.38 25.27
C PRO A 339 -23.89 -1.39 23.71
N VAL A 340 -22.80 -1.81 23.09
CA VAL A 340 -22.56 -1.72 21.64
C VAL A 340 -22.91 -3.02 20.93
N THR A 341 -23.77 -2.97 19.91
CA THR A 341 -23.98 -4.05 18.94
C THR A 341 -22.99 -3.85 17.79
N LEU A 342 -22.18 -4.87 17.50
CA LEU A 342 -21.20 -4.80 16.41
C LEU A 342 -21.85 -5.11 15.06
N PHE A 343 -22.63 -6.19 15.03
CA PHE A 343 -23.38 -6.61 13.85
C PHE A 343 -24.54 -7.53 14.23
N SER A 344 -25.56 -7.53 13.39
CA SER A 344 -26.77 -8.33 13.55
C SER A 344 -27.14 -8.96 12.21
N ASP A 345 -27.50 -10.24 12.24
CA ASP A 345 -28.04 -10.98 11.08
C ASP A 345 -27.17 -10.96 9.80
N ILE A 346 -25.83 -11.05 9.94
CA ILE A 346 -24.96 -11.09 8.78
C ILE A 346 -24.88 -12.49 8.19
N SER A 347 -25.00 -12.58 6.86
CA SER A 347 -24.96 -13.84 6.12
C SER A 347 -24.14 -13.68 4.84
N PHE A 348 -23.17 -14.58 4.61
CA PHE A 348 -22.37 -14.62 3.40
C PHE A 348 -21.75 -16.00 3.20
N GLU A 349 -21.30 -16.28 1.96
CA GLU A 349 -20.59 -17.51 1.59
C GLU A 349 -19.27 -17.16 0.94
N ILE A 350 -18.27 -18.04 1.09
CA ILE A 350 -16.99 -17.96 0.38
C ILE A 350 -16.78 -19.27 -0.38
N LYS A 351 -16.50 -19.16 -1.67
CA LYS A 351 -16.24 -20.28 -2.57
C LYS A 351 -14.73 -20.52 -2.72
N ARG A 352 -14.36 -21.72 -3.15
CA ARG A 352 -12.98 -22.09 -3.42
C ARG A 352 -12.36 -21.17 -4.47
N GLY A 353 -11.14 -20.72 -4.18
CA GLY A 353 -10.34 -19.86 -5.06
C GLY A 353 -10.76 -18.39 -5.03
N GLU A 354 -11.78 -18.00 -4.24
CA GLU A 354 -12.10 -16.58 -4.05
C GLU A 354 -11.06 -15.91 -3.14
N ARG A 355 -10.75 -14.65 -3.44
CA ARG A 355 -9.99 -13.75 -2.58
C ARG A 355 -10.92 -12.64 -2.12
N VAL A 356 -11.42 -12.78 -0.90
CA VAL A 356 -12.46 -11.91 -0.34
C VAL A 356 -11.85 -10.96 0.67
N ALA A 357 -12.01 -9.65 0.45
CA ALA A 357 -11.65 -8.63 1.41
C ALA A 357 -12.86 -8.25 2.27
N LEU A 358 -12.68 -8.18 3.59
CA LEU A 358 -13.65 -7.63 4.52
C LEU A 358 -13.21 -6.21 4.92
N ILE A 359 -13.99 -5.21 4.55
CA ILE A 359 -13.73 -3.80 4.83
C ILE A 359 -14.83 -3.20 5.72
N GLY A 360 -14.61 -2.00 6.23
CA GLY A 360 -15.54 -1.26 7.10
C GLY A 360 -14.77 -0.37 8.07
N ASN A 361 -15.49 0.51 8.76
CA ASN A 361 -14.90 1.45 9.71
C ASN A 361 -14.26 0.74 10.92
N ASN A 362 -13.42 1.45 11.65
CA ASN A 362 -12.82 0.90 12.87
C ASN A 362 -13.91 0.67 13.94
N GLY A 363 -13.80 -0.46 14.66
CA GLY A 363 -14.75 -0.82 15.70
C GLY A 363 -16.04 -1.51 15.22
N THR A 364 -16.25 -1.70 13.91
CA THR A 364 -17.44 -2.40 13.38
C THR A 364 -17.45 -3.91 13.62
N GLY A 365 -16.35 -4.50 14.07
CA GLY A 365 -16.29 -5.93 14.39
C GLY A 365 -15.62 -6.82 13.35
N LYS A 366 -14.84 -6.27 12.41
CA LYS A 366 -14.12 -7.05 11.38
C LYS A 366 -13.26 -8.17 11.98
N THR A 367 -12.33 -7.83 12.86
CA THR A 367 -11.50 -8.81 13.60
C THR A 367 -12.33 -9.79 14.42
N THR A 368 -13.46 -9.34 14.98
CA THR A 368 -14.39 -10.20 15.73
C THR A 368 -14.99 -11.28 14.83
N ILE A 369 -15.38 -10.95 13.59
CA ILE A 369 -15.85 -11.92 12.61
C ILE A 369 -14.76 -12.96 12.33
N LEU A 370 -13.50 -12.53 12.08
CA LEU A 370 -12.40 -13.45 11.85
C LEU A 370 -12.15 -14.37 13.06
N LYS A 371 -12.19 -13.82 14.27
CA LYS A 371 -12.04 -14.60 15.53
C LYS A 371 -13.17 -15.59 15.75
N ILE A 372 -14.42 -15.26 15.38
CA ILE A 372 -15.56 -16.19 15.45
C ILE A 372 -15.38 -17.33 14.44
N ILE A 373 -14.99 -17.04 13.19
CA ILE A 373 -14.75 -18.06 12.17
C ILE A 373 -13.67 -19.05 12.60
N ASN A 374 -12.64 -18.55 13.32
CA ASN A 374 -11.56 -19.38 13.88
C ASN A 374 -11.91 -20.05 15.23
N ASN A 375 -13.16 -19.96 15.68
CA ASN A 375 -13.61 -20.49 16.98
C ASN A 375 -12.86 -19.94 18.21
N LEU A 376 -12.25 -18.76 18.11
CA LEU A 376 -11.55 -18.11 19.21
C LEU A 376 -12.52 -17.35 20.13
N ILE A 377 -13.64 -16.88 19.59
CA ILE A 377 -14.72 -16.17 20.30
C ILE A 377 -16.06 -16.78 19.90
N PRO A 378 -17.00 -17.06 20.85
CA PRO A 378 -18.33 -17.52 20.52
C PRO A 378 -19.18 -16.40 19.90
N ALA A 379 -20.02 -16.74 18.93
CA ALA A 379 -21.08 -15.87 18.44
C ALA A 379 -22.23 -15.80 19.47
N ASP A 380 -23.01 -14.71 19.45
CA ASP A 380 -24.21 -14.59 20.26
C ASP A 380 -25.41 -15.32 19.61
N SER A 381 -25.46 -15.27 18.26
CA SER A 381 -26.41 -16.07 17.47
C SER A 381 -25.84 -16.35 16.07
N GLY A 382 -26.50 -17.23 15.32
CA GLY A 382 -26.10 -17.65 14.00
C GLY A 382 -25.17 -18.86 13.97
N THR A 383 -24.76 -19.26 12.78
CA THR A 383 -23.90 -20.43 12.57
C THR A 383 -22.79 -20.15 11.56
N VAL A 384 -21.62 -20.72 11.83
CA VAL A 384 -20.49 -20.74 10.92
C VAL A 384 -20.20 -22.18 10.54
N THR A 385 -20.26 -22.49 9.25
CA THR A 385 -20.04 -23.85 8.72
C THR A 385 -18.88 -23.84 7.75
N LEU A 386 -17.87 -24.66 8.02
CA LEU A 386 -16.76 -24.93 7.11
C LEU A 386 -17.12 -26.04 6.15
N GLY A 387 -16.69 -25.91 4.91
CA GLY A 387 -16.87 -26.93 3.89
C GLY A 387 -15.99 -28.18 4.11
N SER A 388 -16.15 -29.16 3.23
CA SER A 388 -15.37 -30.40 3.31
C SER A 388 -13.90 -30.15 2.99
N ASN A 389 -13.00 -30.80 3.74
CA ASN A 389 -11.54 -30.73 3.60
C ASN A 389 -10.99 -29.29 3.68
N VAL A 390 -11.63 -28.40 4.44
CA VAL A 390 -11.13 -27.05 4.66
C VAL A 390 -10.14 -27.06 5.83
N HIS A 391 -8.91 -26.59 5.55
CA HIS A 391 -7.85 -26.40 6.54
C HIS A 391 -7.54 -24.91 6.63
N ILE A 392 -7.85 -24.30 7.79
CA ILE A 392 -7.65 -22.87 8.02
C ILE A 392 -6.19 -22.60 8.41
N GLY A 393 -5.59 -21.59 7.77
CA GLY A 393 -4.39 -20.90 8.24
C GLY A 393 -4.75 -19.51 8.67
N TYR A 394 -4.59 -19.20 9.96
CA TYR A 394 -4.95 -17.89 10.51
C TYR A 394 -3.70 -17.06 10.81
N TYR A 395 -3.67 -15.83 10.30
CA TYR A 395 -2.68 -14.81 10.62
C TYR A 395 -3.33 -13.74 11.47
N ASP A 396 -2.89 -13.64 12.73
CA ASP A 396 -3.30 -12.60 13.68
C ASP A 396 -2.11 -11.69 13.97
N GLN A 397 -2.31 -10.40 13.90
CA GLN A 397 -1.28 -9.40 14.14
C GLN A 397 -0.75 -9.44 15.60
N GLU A 398 -1.60 -9.77 16.58
CA GLU A 398 -1.24 -9.75 18.01
C GLU A 398 -0.65 -11.08 18.51
N HIS A 399 -0.92 -12.21 17.84
CA HIS A 399 -0.62 -13.56 18.32
C HIS A 399 0.38 -14.31 17.43
N GLN A 400 1.36 -13.62 16.89
CA GLN A 400 2.46 -14.28 16.17
C GLN A 400 3.30 -15.10 17.15
N LEU A 401 2.97 -16.37 17.29
CA LEU A 401 3.71 -17.35 18.11
C LEU A 401 5.03 -17.71 17.42
N LEU A 402 5.94 -16.75 17.35
CA LEU A 402 7.32 -17.00 16.97
C LEU A 402 8.17 -17.19 18.23
N HIS A 403 9.04 -18.21 18.20
CA HIS A 403 9.98 -18.49 19.28
C HIS A 403 11.18 -17.55 19.17
N MET A 404 11.23 -16.53 20.02
CA MET A 404 12.22 -15.45 19.95
C MET A 404 13.68 -15.92 20.04
N GLU A 405 13.91 -17.10 20.63
CA GLU A 405 15.24 -17.69 20.83
C GLU A 405 15.78 -18.43 19.62
N LYS A 406 14.88 -18.85 18.69
CA LYS A 406 15.24 -19.59 17.48
C LYS A 406 15.73 -18.68 16.38
N THR A 407 16.51 -19.25 15.46
CA THR A 407 16.77 -18.61 14.18
C THR A 407 15.55 -18.70 13.25
N ILE A 408 15.51 -17.85 12.23
CA ILE A 408 14.45 -17.87 11.21
C ILE A 408 14.33 -19.27 10.58
N PHE A 409 15.49 -19.88 10.25
CA PHE A 409 15.52 -21.19 9.63
C PHE A 409 15.02 -22.29 10.59
N GLU A 410 15.45 -22.29 11.85
CA GLU A 410 15.01 -23.27 12.87
C GLU A 410 13.50 -23.15 13.13
N GLU A 411 12.96 -21.93 13.21
CA GLU A 411 11.53 -21.70 13.42
C GLU A 411 10.66 -22.37 12.36
N ILE A 412 11.08 -22.31 11.10
CA ILE A 412 10.33 -22.90 9.98
C ILE A 412 10.63 -24.39 9.87
N SER A 413 11.88 -24.82 10.02
CA SER A 413 12.27 -26.22 9.95
C SER A 413 11.60 -27.07 11.01
N ASP A 414 11.51 -26.56 12.25
CA ASP A 414 10.86 -27.25 13.37
C ASP A 414 9.33 -27.30 13.22
N ALA A 415 8.74 -26.23 12.64
CA ALA A 415 7.31 -26.20 12.36
C ALA A 415 6.91 -27.22 11.25
N TYR A 416 7.80 -27.44 10.29
CA TYR A 416 7.55 -28.30 9.12
C TYR A 416 8.69 -29.30 8.87
N PRO A 417 8.85 -30.35 9.70
CA PRO A 417 9.98 -31.28 9.60
C PRO A 417 10.03 -32.09 8.29
N GLY A 418 8.92 -32.15 7.57
CA GLY A 418 8.82 -32.82 6.27
C GLY A 418 9.31 -32.00 5.07
N LEU A 419 9.63 -30.73 5.24
CA LEU A 419 10.05 -29.88 4.14
C LEU A 419 11.56 -29.99 3.89
N ASN A 420 11.93 -29.97 2.60
CA ASN A 420 13.33 -29.91 2.19
C ASN A 420 13.92 -28.52 2.50
N ASN A 421 15.16 -28.48 3.01
CA ASN A 421 15.91 -27.25 3.30
C ASN A 421 15.95 -26.27 2.11
N THR A 422 15.99 -26.80 0.88
CA THR A 422 15.94 -25.99 -0.34
C THR A 422 14.61 -25.26 -0.48
N LYS A 423 13.47 -25.92 -0.20
CA LYS A 423 12.13 -25.31 -0.26
C LYS A 423 11.99 -24.21 0.80
N ILE A 424 12.46 -24.48 2.02
CA ILE A 424 12.46 -23.50 3.12
C ILE A 424 13.27 -22.26 2.73
N ARG A 425 14.50 -22.44 2.25
CA ARG A 425 15.37 -21.33 1.81
C ARG A 425 14.79 -20.55 0.63
N ASN A 426 14.16 -21.23 -0.32
CA ASN A 426 13.53 -20.57 -1.47
C ASN A 426 12.35 -19.67 -1.02
N VAL A 427 11.51 -20.17 -0.12
CA VAL A 427 10.41 -19.36 0.44
C VAL A 427 10.96 -18.19 1.25
N LEU A 428 11.94 -18.42 2.13
CA LEU A 428 12.58 -17.36 2.89
C LEU A 428 13.23 -16.30 1.99
N ALA A 429 13.90 -16.74 0.93
CA ALA A 429 14.49 -15.82 -0.06
C ALA A 429 13.45 -14.96 -0.76
N ALA A 430 12.25 -15.50 -1.05
CA ALA A 430 11.15 -14.71 -1.60
C ALA A 430 10.60 -13.68 -0.61
N PHE A 431 10.69 -13.95 0.69
CA PHE A 431 10.38 -12.97 1.73
C PHE A 431 11.60 -12.10 2.12
N LEU A 432 12.61 -12.00 1.23
CA LEU A 432 13.83 -11.20 1.37
C LEU A 432 14.78 -11.62 2.51
N PHE A 433 14.71 -12.88 2.95
CA PHE A 433 15.73 -13.45 3.83
C PHE A 433 16.72 -14.26 3.01
N THR A 434 17.85 -13.65 2.66
CA THR A 434 18.87 -14.26 1.79
C THR A 434 20.16 -14.57 2.56
N ASN A 435 20.95 -15.49 2.04
CA ASN A 435 22.27 -15.85 2.57
C ASN A 435 22.27 -16.14 4.09
N ASP A 436 22.97 -15.32 4.87
CA ASP A 436 23.15 -15.46 6.31
C ASP A 436 21.97 -14.91 7.12
N ASP A 437 21.06 -14.14 6.49
CA ASP A 437 19.89 -13.58 7.19
C ASP A 437 19.01 -14.67 7.79
N VAL A 438 18.93 -15.82 7.15
CA VAL A 438 18.13 -16.97 7.62
C VAL A 438 18.59 -17.53 8.98
N PHE A 439 19.80 -17.20 9.40
CA PHE A 439 20.38 -17.60 10.69
C PHE A 439 20.29 -16.52 11.77
N LYS A 440 19.73 -15.33 11.46
CA LYS A 440 19.41 -14.32 12.47
C LYS A 440 18.38 -14.85 13.46
N ARG A 441 18.52 -14.48 14.71
CA ARG A 441 17.52 -14.81 15.74
C ARG A 441 16.28 -13.96 15.55
N ILE A 442 15.13 -14.54 15.85
CA ILE A 442 13.83 -13.84 15.75
C ILE A 442 13.77 -12.65 16.71
N SER A 443 14.44 -12.75 17.88
CA SER A 443 14.58 -11.63 18.82
C SER A 443 15.21 -10.37 18.19
N ASP A 444 16.14 -10.56 17.26
CA ASP A 444 16.95 -9.49 16.68
C ASP A 444 16.25 -8.82 15.47
N LEU A 445 15.10 -9.36 15.07
CA LEU A 445 14.33 -8.87 13.94
C LEU A 445 13.44 -7.68 14.33
N SER A 446 13.27 -6.74 13.40
CA SER A 446 12.25 -5.71 13.48
C SER A 446 10.83 -6.29 13.43
N GLY A 447 9.81 -5.50 13.83
CA GLY A 447 8.42 -5.93 13.76
C GLY A 447 7.98 -6.36 12.35
N GLY A 448 8.38 -5.62 11.33
CA GLY A 448 8.09 -5.97 9.93
C GLY A 448 8.79 -7.23 9.45
N GLU A 449 10.04 -7.48 9.88
CA GLU A 449 10.75 -8.73 9.57
C GLU A 449 10.10 -9.94 10.25
N ARG A 450 9.68 -9.81 11.50
CA ARG A 450 8.90 -10.84 12.20
C ARG A 450 7.58 -11.14 11.48
N GLY A 451 6.88 -10.12 11.02
CA GLY A 451 5.68 -10.29 10.18
C GLY A 451 5.95 -11.09 8.91
N ARG A 452 7.06 -10.81 8.19
CA ARG A 452 7.47 -11.57 7.01
C ARG A 452 7.79 -13.04 7.33
N VAL A 453 8.45 -13.32 8.45
CA VAL A 453 8.71 -14.71 8.89
C VAL A 453 7.40 -15.45 9.19
N SER A 454 6.47 -14.81 9.89
CA SER A 454 5.14 -15.39 10.17
C SER A 454 4.36 -15.67 8.89
N LEU A 455 4.38 -14.75 7.93
CA LEU A 455 3.74 -14.95 6.62
C LEU A 455 4.41 -16.09 5.85
N ALA A 456 5.74 -16.15 5.81
CA ALA A 456 6.48 -17.25 5.19
C ALA A 456 6.13 -18.60 5.83
N LYS A 457 6.01 -18.64 7.17
CA LYS A 457 5.58 -19.82 7.93
C LYS A 457 4.16 -20.23 7.56
N LEU A 458 3.23 -19.28 7.49
CA LEU A 458 1.84 -19.54 7.10
C LEU A 458 1.73 -20.09 5.68
N MET A 459 2.48 -19.51 4.74
CA MET A 459 2.48 -19.94 3.33
C MET A 459 3.07 -21.33 3.10
N LEU A 460 3.86 -21.85 4.04
CA LEU A 460 4.39 -23.22 4.03
C LEU A 460 3.47 -24.22 4.70
N SER A 461 2.38 -23.78 5.33
CA SER A 461 1.40 -24.66 5.97
C SER A 461 0.56 -25.43 4.95
N ASP A 462 -0.10 -26.49 5.42
CA ASP A 462 -1.04 -27.27 4.61
C ASP A 462 -2.41 -26.61 4.45
N ALA A 463 -2.54 -25.34 4.86
CA ALA A 463 -3.78 -24.60 4.79
C ALA A 463 -4.22 -24.40 3.32
N ASN A 464 -5.51 -24.57 3.06
CA ASN A 464 -6.16 -24.26 1.78
C ASN A 464 -7.17 -23.12 1.87
N PHE A 465 -7.37 -22.61 3.09
CA PHE A 465 -8.15 -21.42 3.38
C PHE A 465 -7.35 -20.49 4.32
N LEU A 466 -6.85 -19.37 3.79
CA LEU A 466 -6.09 -18.39 4.55
C LEU A 466 -7.03 -17.30 5.08
N ILE A 467 -6.93 -17.03 6.38
CA ILE A 467 -7.62 -15.92 7.04
C ILE A 467 -6.54 -14.96 7.56
N LEU A 468 -6.55 -13.71 7.07
CA LEU A 468 -5.50 -12.74 7.36
C LEU A 468 -6.12 -11.48 8.00
N ASP A 469 -5.67 -11.13 9.20
CA ASP A 469 -6.08 -9.91 9.90
C ASP A 469 -4.98 -8.85 9.80
N GLU A 470 -5.24 -7.80 9.01
CA GLU A 470 -4.32 -6.68 8.73
C GLU A 470 -2.89 -7.12 8.36
N PRO A 471 -2.70 -7.99 7.35
CA PRO A 471 -1.39 -8.57 7.04
C PRO A 471 -0.39 -7.56 6.46
N THR A 472 -0.85 -6.39 6.07
CA THR A 472 -0.03 -5.31 5.49
C THR A 472 0.51 -4.34 6.52
N ASN A 473 0.04 -4.40 7.78
CA ASN A 473 0.49 -3.50 8.83
C ASN A 473 1.98 -3.70 9.15
N HIS A 474 2.69 -2.60 9.32
CA HIS A 474 4.15 -2.56 9.59
C HIS A 474 5.03 -3.13 8.47
N LEU A 475 4.46 -3.55 7.33
CA LEU A 475 5.25 -3.95 6.17
C LEU A 475 5.65 -2.72 5.35
N ASP A 476 6.90 -2.69 4.91
CA ASP A 476 7.34 -1.72 3.90
C ASP A 476 6.77 -2.06 2.51
N ILE A 477 6.89 -1.13 1.59
CA ILE A 477 6.33 -1.24 0.24
C ILE A 477 6.81 -2.51 -0.46
N THR A 478 8.09 -2.85 -0.35
CA THR A 478 8.68 -4.04 -0.97
C THR A 478 8.09 -5.33 -0.38
N SER A 479 7.95 -5.37 0.95
CA SER A 479 7.33 -6.52 1.64
C SER A 479 5.86 -6.70 1.27
N LYS A 480 5.12 -5.60 1.09
CA LYS A 480 3.73 -5.63 0.60
C LYS A 480 3.64 -6.19 -0.82
N GLU A 481 4.53 -5.78 -1.73
CA GLU A 481 4.59 -6.31 -3.11
C GLU A 481 4.84 -7.83 -3.15
N ILE A 482 5.71 -8.31 -2.26
CA ILE A 482 5.97 -9.75 -2.12
C ILE A 482 4.72 -10.48 -1.64
N LEU A 483 4.04 -9.95 -0.61
CA LEU A 483 2.81 -10.55 -0.11
C LEU A 483 1.72 -10.57 -1.17
N GLU A 484 1.53 -9.46 -1.91
CA GLU A 484 0.60 -9.37 -3.05
C GLU A 484 0.89 -10.44 -4.11
N SER A 485 2.15 -10.56 -4.52
CA SER A 485 2.59 -11.55 -5.50
C SER A 485 2.34 -12.97 -4.99
N ALA A 486 2.68 -13.25 -3.73
CA ALA A 486 2.48 -14.55 -3.11
C ALA A 486 0.99 -14.95 -3.05
N LEU A 487 0.12 -14.04 -2.60
CA LEU A 487 -1.33 -14.28 -2.52
C LEU A 487 -2.00 -14.39 -3.89
N ASN A 488 -1.50 -13.66 -4.90
CA ASN A 488 -2.01 -13.76 -6.27
C ASN A 488 -1.64 -15.08 -6.95
N GLN A 489 -0.51 -15.67 -6.57
CA GLN A 489 -0.09 -17.00 -7.05
C GLN A 489 -0.69 -18.15 -6.23
N TYR A 490 -1.18 -17.87 -5.02
CA TYR A 490 -1.79 -18.88 -4.17
C TYR A 490 -3.11 -19.39 -4.78
N THR A 491 -3.22 -20.72 -4.97
CA THR A 491 -4.37 -21.36 -5.61
C THR A 491 -5.51 -21.70 -4.65
N GLY A 492 -5.31 -21.53 -3.34
CA GLY A 492 -6.34 -21.71 -2.31
C GLY A 492 -7.28 -20.51 -2.20
N THR A 493 -8.07 -20.49 -1.14
CA THR A 493 -9.04 -19.44 -0.83
C THR A 493 -8.45 -18.47 0.19
N VAL A 494 -8.71 -17.17 0.05
CA VAL A 494 -8.19 -16.14 0.96
C VAL A 494 -9.33 -15.27 1.44
N PHE A 495 -9.42 -15.08 2.76
CA PHE A 495 -10.31 -14.11 3.39
C PHE A 495 -9.49 -13.18 4.27
N PHE A 496 -9.56 -11.88 4.03
CA PHE A 496 -8.67 -10.95 4.71
C PHE A 496 -9.34 -9.62 5.07
N VAL A 497 -8.87 -9.03 6.16
CA VAL A 497 -9.14 -7.65 6.55
C VAL A 497 -7.92 -6.82 6.23
N SER A 498 -8.08 -5.70 5.57
CA SER A 498 -7.01 -4.72 5.36
C SER A 498 -7.56 -3.32 5.15
N HIS A 499 -6.79 -2.31 5.58
CA HIS A 499 -7.01 -0.91 5.28
C HIS A 499 -6.15 -0.41 4.10
N ASP A 500 -5.27 -1.26 3.58
CA ASP A 500 -4.43 -0.96 2.43
C ASP A 500 -5.23 -1.11 1.13
N ARG A 501 -5.66 0.02 0.59
CA ARG A 501 -6.50 0.08 -0.64
C ARG A 501 -5.81 -0.49 -1.86
N TYR A 502 -4.50 -0.28 -1.98
CA TYR A 502 -3.72 -0.81 -3.08
C TYR A 502 -3.63 -2.34 -3.00
N PHE A 503 -3.36 -2.87 -1.81
CA PHE A 503 -3.35 -4.30 -1.55
C PHE A 503 -4.70 -4.95 -1.85
N ILE A 504 -5.81 -4.34 -1.39
CA ILE A 504 -7.17 -4.81 -1.68
C ILE A 504 -7.40 -4.82 -3.20
N ASN A 505 -7.05 -3.72 -3.89
CA ASN A 505 -7.26 -3.59 -5.33
C ASN A 505 -6.51 -4.63 -6.16
N GLN A 506 -5.28 -4.99 -5.75
CA GLN A 506 -4.44 -5.97 -6.44
C GLN A 506 -4.80 -7.42 -6.11
N THR A 507 -5.36 -7.68 -4.92
CA THR A 507 -5.53 -9.05 -4.42
C THR A 507 -6.99 -9.50 -4.42
N ALA A 508 -7.94 -8.62 -4.05
CA ALA A 508 -9.34 -8.99 -3.89
C ALA A 508 -10.04 -9.24 -5.24
N THR A 509 -10.79 -10.32 -5.30
CA THR A 509 -11.76 -10.60 -6.39
C THR A 509 -13.18 -10.24 -5.98
N ARG A 510 -13.40 -9.99 -4.67
CA ARG A 510 -14.69 -9.69 -4.08
C ARG A 510 -14.49 -8.94 -2.77
N ILE A 511 -15.36 -7.98 -2.49
CA ILE A 511 -15.32 -7.17 -1.29
C ILE A 511 -16.63 -7.34 -0.52
N LEU A 512 -16.51 -7.55 0.80
CA LEU A 512 -17.59 -7.52 1.76
C LEU A 512 -17.40 -6.27 2.62
N GLU A 513 -18.36 -5.35 2.61
CA GLU A 513 -18.34 -4.16 3.44
C GLU A 513 -19.25 -4.32 4.65
N LEU A 514 -18.67 -4.21 5.85
CA LEU A 514 -19.42 -4.22 7.09
C LEU A 514 -19.80 -2.78 7.46
N THR A 515 -21.07 -2.44 7.26
CA THR A 515 -21.62 -1.11 7.51
C THR A 515 -23.05 -1.20 8.02
N GLY A 516 -23.46 -0.31 8.93
CA GLY A 516 -24.81 -0.29 9.50
C GLY A 516 -25.26 -1.62 10.11
N GLU A 517 -24.35 -2.34 10.77
CA GLU A 517 -24.58 -3.67 11.37
C GLU A 517 -24.84 -4.81 10.35
N THR A 518 -24.75 -4.54 9.04
CA THR A 518 -24.98 -5.50 7.96
C THR A 518 -23.78 -5.64 7.05
N VAL A 519 -23.79 -6.64 6.13
CA VAL A 519 -22.73 -6.85 5.15
C VAL A 519 -23.26 -6.57 3.75
N VAL A 520 -22.62 -5.64 3.06
CA VAL A 520 -22.87 -5.34 1.63
C VAL A 520 -21.80 -6.03 0.78
N ASN A 521 -22.23 -6.67 -0.30
CA ASN A 521 -21.38 -7.51 -1.15
C ASN A 521 -21.10 -6.82 -2.50
N TYR A 522 -19.82 -6.68 -2.85
CA TYR A 522 -19.33 -6.11 -4.12
C TYR A 522 -18.49 -7.17 -4.85
N ILE A 523 -18.89 -7.55 -6.06
CA ILE A 523 -18.20 -8.56 -6.86
C ILE A 523 -17.19 -7.85 -7.76
N GLY A 524 -16.00 -7.59 -7.25
CA GLY A 524 -14.93 -6.88 -7.95
C GLY A 524 -13.81 -6.46 -7.00
N ASN A 525 -12.91 -5.64 -7.53
CA ASN A 525 -11.80 -5.07 -6.81
C ASN A 525 -12.18 -3.75 -6.09
N TYR A 526 -11.19 -3.05 -5.53
CA TYR A 526 -11.42 -1.81 -4.80
C TYR A 526 -11.91 -0.65 -5.70
N ASP A 527 -11.49 -0.59 -6.97
CA ASP A 527 -11.95 0.43 -7.89
C ASP A 527 -13.45 0.25 -8.21
N TYR A 528 -13.89 -1.00 -8.42
CA TYR A 528 -15.31 -1.33 -8.59
C TYR A 528 -16.13 -0.98 -7.33
N TYR A 529 -15.60 -1.27 -6.14
CA TYR A 529 -16.23 -0.86 -4.89
C TYR A 529 -16.44 0.65 -4.82
N LEU A 530 -15.43 1.46 -5.16
CA LEU A 530 -15.53 2.92 -5.15
C LEU A 530 -16.61 3.44 -6.10
N GLU A 531 -16.73 2.83 -7.26
CA GLU A 531 -17.71 3.22 -8.27
C GLU A 531 -19.16 2.93 -7.83
N LYS A 532 -19.39 1.80 -7.17
CA LYS A 532 -20.73 1.34 -6.79
C LYS A 532 -21.12 1.65 -5.33
N HIS A 533 -20.18 2.08 -4.50
CA HIS A 533 -20.39 2.29 -3.05
C HIS A 533 -21.60 3.18 -2.75
N ASP A 534 -21.69 4.37 -3.35
CA ASP A 534 -22.75 5.33 -3.05
C ASP A 534 -24.15 4.80 -3.41
N ILE A 535 -24.23 4.06 -4.51
CA ILE A 535 -25.50 3.45 -4.98
C ILE A 535 -25.90 2.31 -4.04
N MET A 536 -24.97 1.41 -3.73
CA MET A 536 -25.24 0.24 -2.90
C MET A 536 -25.52 0.63 -1.44
N THR A 537 -24.82 1.60 -0.90
CA THR A 537 -25.06 2.09 0.47
C THR A 537 -26.45 2.71 0.60
N GLN A 538 -26.93 3.46 -0.40
CA GLN A 538 -28.31 3.97 -0.41
C GLN A 538 -29.35 2.87 -0.43
N LEU A 539 -29.09 1.76 -1.14
CA LEU A 539 -30.03 0.65 -1.28
C LEU A 539 -30.11 -0.22 0.00
N TYR A 540 -28.98 -0.44 0.68
CA TYR A 540 -28.88 -1.42 1.77
C TYR A 540 -28.84 -0.82 3.19
N VAL A 541 -28.38 0.43 3.36
CA VAL A 541 -28.16 1.04 4.68
C VAL A 541 -29.24 2.07 5.07
N LYS A 542 -30.02 2.62 4.12
CA LYS A 542 -31.08 3.61 4.38
C LYS A 542 -32.50 3.15 4.04
N PRO A 543 -33.01 2.02 4.58
CA PRO A 543 -34.42 1.70 4.46
C PRO A 543 -35.31 2.45 5.46
N GLN A 544 -34.76 3.14 6.47
CA GLN A 544 -35.56 3.70 7.57
C GLN A 544 -36.29 5.01 7.27
N GLU A 545 -36.01 5.69 6.16
CA GLU A 545 -36.74 6.92 5.77
C GLU A 545 -37.85 6.70 4.72
N ILE A 546 -38.04 5.46 4.22
CA ILE A 546 -39.07 5.13 3.21
C ILE A 546 -40.23 4.29 3.80
N SER A 547 -40.20 3.92 5.08
CA SER A 547 -41.14 2.98 5.69
C SER A 547 -42.47 3.58 6.16
N ASP A 548 -42.85 4.80 5.78
CA ASP A 548 -44.22 5.31 5.98
C ASP A 548 -45.15 5.10 4.79
N ILE A 549 -44.71 4.45 3.72
CA ILE A 549 -45.59 4.05 2.62
C ILE A 549 -45.29 2.60 2.20
N GLN A 550 -46.15 1.69 2.63
CA GLN A 550 -46.32 0.28 2.25
C GLN A 550 -45.52 -0.79 3.01
N ALA A 551 -46.09 -1.25 4.11
CA ALA A 551 -45.81 -2.56 4.69
C ALA A 551 -46.30 -3.69 3.76
N GLY A 552 -45.43 -4.62 3.38
CA GLY A 552 -45.84 -5.89 2.82
C GLY A 552 -44.80 -6.61 1.92
N LYS A 553 -44.04 -7.52 2.52
CA LYS A 553 -43.47 -8.73 1.91
C LYS A 553 -42.94 -8.63 0.48
N GLN A 554 -41.62 -8.35 0.32
CA GLN A 554 -40.92 -8.65 -0.96
C GLN A 554 -39.36 -8.69 -0.88
N ASP A 555 -38.71 -8.69 0.29
CA ASP A 555 -37.24 -8.42 0.38
C ASP A 555 -36.31 -9.58 0.02
N ASP A 556 -36.74 -10.83 0.15
CA ASP A 556 -35.89 -11.98 -0.21
C ASP A 556 -35.77 -12.27 -1.72
N ALA A 557 -36.73 -11.79 -2.51
CA ALA A 557 -36.78 -12.07 -3.96
C ALA A 557 -35.91 -11.06 -4.76
N VAL A 558 -35.80 -9.81 -4.31
CA VAL A 558 -35.08 -8.74 -5.00
C VAL A 558 -33.56 -8.96 -4.87
N ASN A 559 -33.08 -9.30 -3.67
CA ASN A 559 -31.67 -9.60 -3.42
C ASN A 559 -31.15 -10.82 -4.23
N LYS A 560 -32.02 -11.81 -4.43
CA LYS A 560 -31.68 -13.01 -5.22
C LYS A 560 -31.66 -12.77 -6.73
N LEU A 561 -32.52 -11.89 -7.21
CA LEU A 561 -32.62 -11.51 -8.63
C LEU A 561 -31.45 -10.61 -9.04
N ASP A 562 -31.08 -9.65 -8.20
CA ASP A 562 -29.97 -8.72 -8.48
C ASP A 562 -28.60 -9.45 -8.42
N TRP A 563 -28.43 -10.36 -7.46
CA TRP A 563 -27.25 -11.22 -7.39
C TRP A 563 -27.14 -12.17 -8.62
N GLN A 564 -28.28 -12.72 -9.09
CA GLN A 564 -28.28 -13.55 -10.29
C GLN A 564 -28.01 -12.74 -11.56
N ALA A 565 -28.50 -11.51 -11.64
CA ALA A 565 -28.26 -10.62 -12.77
C ALA A 565 -26.78 -10.17 -12.82
N GLN A 566 -26.20 -9.76 -11.70
CA GLN A 566 -24.78 -9.40 -11.60
C GLN A 566 -23.85 -10.59 -11.90
N LYS A 567 -24.20 -11.79 -11.42
CA LYS A 567 -23.44 -13.01 -11.71
C LYS A 567 -23.52 -13.40 -13.19
N ALA A 568 -24.69 -13.18 -13.83
CA ALA A 568 -24.86 -13.42 -15.26
C ALA A 568 -24.05 -12.42 -16.10
N GLU A 569 -24.01 -11.16 -15.71
CA GLU A 569 -23.25 -10.10 -16.38
C GLU A 569 -21.74 -10.34 -16.27
N GLN A 570 -21.24 -10.67 -15.08
CA GLN A 570 -19.82 -11.04 -14.91
C GLN A 570 -19.44 -12.34 -15.63
N ALA A 571 -20.34 -13.32 -15.66
CA ALA A 571 -20.10 -14.51 -16.44
C ALA A 571 -20.01 -14.19 -17.94
N ARG A 572 -20.78 -13.20 -18.41
CA ARG A 572 -20.74 -12.68 -19.77
C ARG A 572 -19.45 -11.96 -20.07
N ILE A 573 -19.03 -11.03 -19.19
CA ILE A 573 -17.75 -10.30 -19.30
C ILE A 573 -16.57 -11.27 -19.31
N ARG A 574 -16.50 -12.22 -18.36
CA ARG A 574 -15.44 -13.25 -18.33
C ARG A 574 -15.43 -14.12 -19.58
N LYS A 575 -16.59 -14.41 -20.15
CA LYS A 575 -16.67 -15.18 -21.39
C LYS A 575 -16.09 -14.40 -22.57
N ILE A 576 -16.37 -13.10 -22.64
CA ILE A 576 -15.80 -12.21 -23.65
C ILE A 576 -14.29 -12.07 -23.46
N GLU A 577 -13.80 -11.84 -22.25
CA GLU A 577 -12.37 -11.74 -21.92
C GLU A 577 -11.61 -13.04 -22.26
N ASN A 578 -12.18 -14.20 -21.95
CA ASN A 578 -11.59 -15.49 -22.31
C ASN A 578 -11.58 -15.72 -23.84
N SER A 579 -12.58 -15.21 -24.55
CA SER A 579 -12.64 -15.29 -26.00
C SER A 579 -11.63 -14.35 -26.65
N LEU A 580 -11.48 -13.14 -26.12
CA LEU A 580 -10.48 -12.15 -26.51
C LEU A 580 -9.06 -12.73 -26.35
N LYS A 581 -8.75 -13.28 -25.19
CA LYS A 581 -7.45 -13.91 -24.94
C LYS A 581 -7.14 -15.06 -25.89
N LYS A 582 -8.15 -15.89 -26.23
CA LYS A 582 -7.95 -16.97 -27.21
C LYS A 582 -7.62 -16.45 -28.61
N ILE A 583 -8.26 -15.35 -29.01
CA ILE A 583 -8.00 -14.73 -30.31
C ILE A 583 -6.64 -14.04 -30.32
N GLU A 584 -6.24 -13.40 -29.24
CA GLU A 584 -4.89 -12.83 -29.08
C GLU A 584 -3.80 -13.91 -29.17
N ASP A 585 -4.01 -15.07 -28.51
CA ASP A 585 -3.11 -16.21 -28.62
C ASP A 585 -3.06 -16.77 -30.06
N GLU A 586 -4.19 -16.79 -30.79
CA GLU A 586 -4.27 -17.24 -32.19
C GLU A 586 -3.61 -16.21 -33.16
N ILE A 587 -3.77 -14.92 -32.93
CA ILE A 587 -3.09 -13.85 -33.67
C ILE A 587 -1.58 -14.00 -33.50
N ALA A 588 -1.09 -14.15 -32.28
CA ALA A 588 0.35 -14.32 -32.02
C ALA A 588 0.93 -15.57 -32.71
N ALA A 589 0.20 -16.68 -32.70
CA ALA A 589 0.62 -17.91 -33.37
C ALA A 589 0.67 -17.76 -34.90
N LEU A 590 -0.31 -17.06 -35.49
CA LEU A 590 -0.33 -16.79 -36.94
C LEU A 590 0.77 -15.81 -37.37
N GLU A 591 1.09 -14.81 -36.57
CA GLU A 591 2.20 -13.89 -36.81
C GLU A 591 3.56 -14.61 -36.75
N GLU A 592 3.73 -15.51 -35.77
CA GLU A 592 4.94 -16.36 -35.67
C GLU A 592 5.06 -17.32 -36.88
N GLU A 593 3.94 -17.90 -37.33
CA GLU A 593 3.91 -18.77 -38.50
C GLU A 593 4.25 -17.99 -39.79
N ILE A 594 3.70 -16.78 -39.97
CA ILE A 594 4.05 -15.90 -41.10
C ILE A 594 5.52 -15.55 -41.08
N SER A 595 6.08 -15.20 -39.92
CA SER A 595 7.49 -14.89 -39.76
C SER A 595 8.38 -16.10 -40.10
N ALA A 596 8.00 -17.28 -39.68
CA ALA A 596 8.73 -18.52 -40.01
C ALA A 596 8.69 -18.83 -41.51
N ILE A 597 7.56 -18.60 -42.19
CA ILE A 597 7.42 -18.76 -43.65
C ILE A 597 8.29 -17.74 -44.37
N ASP A 598 8.37 -16.49 -43.91
CA ASP A 598 9.20 -15.43 -44.48
C ASP A 598 10.70 -15.80 -44.33
N GLU A 599 11.13 -16.34 -43.18
CA GLU A 599 12.50 -16.84 -43.00
C GLU A 599 12.80 -18.02 -43.91
N GLU A 600 11.83 -18.92 -44.14
CA GLU A 600 12.01 -20.08 -45.00
C GLU A 600 12.06 -19.68 -46.49
N CYS A 601 11.32 -18.66 -46.89
CA CYS A 601 11.41 -18.06 -48.22
C CYS A 601 12.76 -17.37 -48.46
N ALA A 602 13.39 -16.77 -47.45
CA ALA A 602 14.67 -16.06 -47.54
C ALA A 602 15.88 -17.00 -47.63
N LYS A 603 15.74 -18.30 -47.42
CA LYS A 603 16.83 -19.28 -47.50
C LYS A 603 17.31 -19.44 -48.96
N PRO A 604 18.65 -19.35 -49.23
CA PRO A 604 19.19 -19.46 -50.59
C PRO A 604 18.84 -20.77 -51.32
N GLU A 605 18.62 -21.83 -50.54
CA GLU A 605 18.27 -23.17 -51.05
C GLU A 605 16.86 -23.22 -51.65
N ASN A 606 15.96 -22.38 -51.17
CA ASN A 606 14.57 -22.31 -51.64
C ASN A 606 14.39 -21.34 -52.81
N ALA A 607 15.31 -20.41 -53.00
CA ALA A 607 15.26 -19.40 -54.08
C ALA A 607 15.26 -20.02 -55.49
N VAL A 608 15.75 -21.25 -55.67
CA VAL A 608 15.83 -21.96 -56.97
C VAL A 608 14.62 -22.91 -57.17
N ASN A 609 13.81 -23.16 -56.16
CA ASN A 609 12.71 -24.11 -56.22
C ASN A 609 11.33 -23.38 -56.31
N SER A 610 10.90 -23.07 -57.53
CA SER A 610 9.65 -22.34 -57.80
C SER A 610 8.39 -23.07 -57.31
N ALA A 611 8.40 -24.41 -57.20
CA ALA A 611 7.27 -25.16 -56.71
C ALA A 611 7.11 -24.97 -55.18
N LYS A 612 8.19 -25.00 -54.44
CA LYS A 612 8.21 -24.79 -52.97
C LYS A 612 7.88 -23.34 -52.58
N LEU A 613 8.39 -22.37 -53.38
CA LEU A 613 8.05 -20.94 -53.19
C LEU A 613 6.55 -20.68 -53.41
N ASN A 614 5.92 -21.32 -54.42
CA ASN A 614 4.48 -21.20 -54.64
C ASN A 614 3.66 -21.83 -53.48
N GLU A 615 4.11 -22.95 -52.93
CA GLU A 615 3.45 -23.58 -51.76
C GLU A 615 3.57 -22.71 -50.51
N LEU A 616 4.74 -22.15 -50.23
CA LEU A 616 4.98 -21.23 -49.13
C LEU A 616 4.17 -19.93 -49.27
N ALA A 617 4.09 -19.38 -50.47
CA ALA A 617 3.29 -18.20 -50.78
C ALA A 617 1.79 -18.44 -50.60
N ALA A 618 1.28 -19.62 -51.03
CA ALA A 618 -0.12 -20.00 -50.81
C ALA A 618 -0.43 -20.13 -49.30
N ARG A 619 0.45 -20.76 -48.54
CA ARG A 619 0.31 -20.91 -47.07
C ARG A 619 0.38 -19.54 -46.36
N GLN A 620 1.29 -18.67 -46.79
CA GLN A 620 1.37 -17.30 -46.27
C GLN A 620 0.07 -16.51 -46.54
N GLN A 621 -0.51 -16.66 -47.72
CA GLN A 621 -1.77 -16.01 -48.06
C GLN A 621 -2.92 -16.53 -47.17
N GLU A 622 -3.00 -17.85 -46.94
CA GLU A 622 -4.01 -18.45 -46.05
C GLU A 622 -3.83 -17.95 -44.59
N CYS A 623 -2.59 -17.87 -44.08
CA CYS A 623 -2.33 -17.32 -42.76
C CYS A 623 -2.73 -15.84 -42.66
N ARG A 624 -2.50 -15.03 -43.68
CA ARG A 624 -2.91 -13.61 -43.71
C ARG A 624 -4.40 -13.43 -43.74
N GLU A 625 -5.16 -14.22 -44.51
CA GLU A 625 -6.63 -14.18 -44.54
C GLU A 625 -7.23 -14.58 -43.20
N ARG A 626 -6.64 -15.58 -42.53
CA ARG A 626 -7.05 -15.96 -41.17
C ARG A 626 -6.71 -14.88 -40.14
N LEU A 627 -5.57 -14.25 -40.27
CA LEU A 627 -5.14 -13.16 -39.40
C LEU A 627 -6.08 -11.96 -39.48
N GLU A 628 -6.52 -11.60 -40.69
CA GLU A 628 -7.50 -10.53 -40.93
C GLU A 628 -8.85 -10.85 -40.27
N THR A 629 -9.30 -12.10 -40.38
CA THR A 629 -10.55 -12.56 -39.72
C THR A 629 -10.41 -12.55 -38.19
N CYS A 630 -9.23 -12.87 -37.66
CA CYS A 630 -8.97 -12.79 -36.23
C CYS A 630 -8.96 -11.34 -35.74
N TYR A 631 -8.41 -10.39 -36.48
CA TYR A 631 -8.46 -8.97 -36.12
C TYR A 631 -9.90 -8.41 -36.16
N GLU A 632 -10.72 -8.76 -37.15
CA GLU A 632 -12.12 -8.35 -37.17
C GLU A 632 -12.90 -8.89 -35.95
N THR A 633 -12.69 -10.15 -35.61
CA THR A 633 -13.33 -10.76 -34.43
C THR A 633 -12.80 -10.20 -33.12
N TRP A 634 -11.54 -9.81 -33.06
CA TRP A 634 -10.93 -9.13 -31.91
C TRP A 634 -11.54 -7.74 -31.69
N GLU A 635 -11.72 -6.97 -32.77
CA GLU A 635 -12.34 -5.64 -32.74
C GLU A 635 -13.80 -5.71 -32.28
N ASP A 636 -14.59 -6.66 -32.81
CA ASP A 636 -15.97 -6.89 -32.40
C ASP A 636 -16.10 -7.28 -30.91
N LEU A 637 -15.23 -8.15 -30.42
CA LEU A 637 -15.21 -8.55 -28.99
C LEU A 637 -14.71 -7.44 -28.08
N SER A 638 -13.76 -6.62 -28.53
CA SER A 638 -13.28 -5.46 -27.80
C SER A 638 -14.38 -4.42 -27.62
N MET A 639 -15.14 -4.11 -28.69
CA MET A 639 -16.31 -3.23 -28.61
C MET A 639 -17.41 -3.78 -27.69
N GLN A 640 -17.63 -5.11 -27.70
CA GLN A 640 -18.60 -5.75 -26.80
C GLN A 640 -18.13 -5.69 -25.33
N LEU A 641 -16.82 -5.78 -25.08
CA LEU A 641 -16.25 -5.67 -23.73
C LEU A 641 -16.39 -4.25 -23.20
N ASP A 642 -16.08 -3.25 -24.02
CA ASP A 642 -16.21 -1.83 -23.64
C ASP A 642 -17.69 -1.47 -23.41
N GLY A 643 -18.61 -1.90 -24.28
CA GLY A 643 -20.03 -1.70 -24.07
C GLY A 643 -20.62 -2.44 -22.87
N ALA A 644 -20.03 -3.57 -22.46
CA ALA A 644 -20.42 -4.30 -21.25
C ALA A 644 -19.78 -3.72 -19.98
N LYS A 645 -18.69 -2.96 -20.10
CA LYS A 645 -18.06 -2.22 -18.99
C LYS A 645 -18.73 -0.85 -18.77
N ASP A 646 -19.36 -0.28 -19.78
CA ASP A 646 -20.05 1.02 -19.71
C ASP A 646 -21.54 0.88 -19.33
N SER A 647 -22.09 -0.32 -19.26
CA SER A 647 -23.46 -0.61 -18.82
C SER A 647 -23.52 -1.15 -17.38
#